data_93f87244abb2981a65a6748efe110b0d
#
_entry.id   93f87244abb2981a65a6748efe110b0d
#
_cell.length_a   1.000
_cell.length_b   1.000
_cell.length_c   1.000
_cell.angle_alpha   90.00
_cell.angle_beta   90.00
_cell.angle_gamma   90.00
#
_symmetry.space_group_name_H-M   'P 1'
#
loop_
_entity.id
_entity.type
_entity.pdbx_description
1 polymer ?
#
loop_
_entity_poly.entity_id
_entity_poly.type
_entity_poly.pdbx_seq_one_letter_code
_entity_poly.pdbx_strand_id
1 'polypeptide(L)'
;MKRKNLLYTLVFGSLIIFSNMIIAQENTSIQNEKAVYELINRVLPHDATQFKVAFIPKENEKDLFEIESVNGKIMLRGNNGISIASGLNYYLKNFAHCQITWNGTNLNLPNPLPMVSKKIQRKSPYKYRYYLNYCTFNYTMSWWNWERWQKEIDWMALNGINMPLAVTGQNSVWKRVYNNLGFTDKELESFFSGPAYFNWFWMGNLDGWGGPLPKSFMDGHEAMQKKILNQERLLGMAAILPAFTGHVPPTFKDKFPDTKLKQTSWVGFPNVNILDPNEPIFTEIGKRFIEEEIRTYGTNHLYSADTFNENTPPTNDSVYLNNVSQKVYQSMALADPQATWIMQGWLFYHSDKFWKTKEIKALLNAVPNDKMIVLDLWSERFPVWKRTQAYYGKPWIWNMLHNFGQNINLSGLMSSVANNPAEALHNPQSRKMLGIGLTMEGIEQNPVIYDLMLENVWRDTPIDLDSWLKDYALRRYGKKNTNADKVWQILSRTVYADTITNGGAESIITARPTFQENPGGTSTTKLPYNPLELVKAWNLIMAASNDLKNSDGFQFDVVDITRQVMANYATIVQQQIAIDYKNKDSKAFKKNSAQFIVLISDLDNLLSTRKDFLLGNWLNDAKKWGNTPEEKELYEKNARNLITLWGDRDNRLHEYACKQWSGMLNGFYKIRWEKFFDQVNRDMVQNKEFDQKLFDEVMKDWEWNWVNATETYTTEIKGDAVKSAMRMHSKYYKTILKAYK
;
A
#
# COMPACT_ATOMS: atom_id res chain seq x y z
N MET A 1 19.56 24.21 62.06
CA MET A 1 18.41 23.29 61.81
C MET A 1 17.81 23.41 60.39
N LYS A 2 17.74 24.57 59.74
CA LYS A 2 17.10 24.70 58.39
C LYS A 2 17.82 24.00 57.23
N ARG A 3 19.12 23.77 57.23
CA ARG A 3 19.85 23.05 56.15
C ARG A 3 19.72 21.53 56.15
N LYS A 4 19.49 20.89 57.29
CA LYS A 4 19.28 19.43 57.36
C LYS A 4 17.90 18.98 56.84
N ASN A 5 16.84 19.78 57.04
CA ASN A 5 15.50 19.45 56.56
C ASN A 5 15.38 19.59 55.03
N LEU A 6 16.16 20.50 54.39
CA LEU A 6 16.14 20.64 52.92
C LEU A 6 16.82 19.43 52.23
N LEU A 7 17.86 18.86 52.85
CA LEU A 7 18.52 17.66 52.31
C LEU A 7 17.65 16.41 52.39
N TYR A 8 16.89 16.24 53.48
CA TYR A 8 15.94 15.12 53.64
C TYR A 8 14.75 15.22 52.67
N THR A 9 14.26 16.41 52.39
CA THR A 9 13.15 16.62 51.44
C THR A 9 13.59 16.35 50.01
N LEU A 10 14.84 16.71 49.63
CA LEU A 10 15.41 16.44 48.30
C LEU A 10 15.71 14.93 48.11
N VAL A 11 16.22 14.25 49.15
CA VAL A 11 16.50 12.80 49.07
C VAL A 11 15.21 11.99 49.07
N PHE A 12 14.18 12.34 49.83
CA PHE A 12 12.88 11.66 49.80
C PHE A 12 12.14 11.94 48.48
N GLY A 13 12.19 13.17 47.97
CA GLY A 13 11.60 13.51 46.65
C GLY A 13 12.26 12.73 45.52
N SER A 14 13.58 12.59 45.51
CA SER A 14 14.31 11.80 44.51
C SER A 14 14.04 10.28 44.64
N LEU A 15 13.89 9.75 45.84
CA LEU A 15 13.52 8.34 46.06
C LEU A 15 12.10 8.01 45.60
N ILE A 16 11.14 8.90 45.80
CA ILE A 16 9.74 8.73 45.31
C ILE A 16 9.69 8.82 43.76
N ILE A 17 10.44 9.73 43.15
CA ILE A 17 10.56 9.82 41.69
C ILE A 17 11.20 8.56 41.11
N PHE A 18 12.29 8.07 41.71
CA PHE A 18 12.97 6.83 41.33
C PHE A 18 12.05 5.60 41.49
N SER A 19 11.31 5.50 42.59
CA SER A 19 10.36 4.40 42.81
C SER A 19 9.22 4.44 41.79
N ASN A 20 8.67 5.61 41.50
CA ASN A 20 7.62 5.75 40.47
C ASN A 20 8.12 5.46 39.05
N MET A 21 9.36 5.83 38.71
CA MET A 21 10.01 5.45 37.45
C MET A 21 10.21 3.94 37.33
N ILE A 22 10.67 3.27 38.37
CA ILE A 22 10.85 1.80 38.38
C ILE A 22 9.53 1.09 38.21
N ILE A 23 8.50 1.49 38.95
CA ILE A 23 7.15 0.92 38.84
C ILE A 23 6.54 1.15 37.46
N ALA A 24 6.71 2.34 36.88
CA ALA A 24 6.25 2.66 35.53
C ALA A 24 6.98 1.81 34.47
N GLN A 25 8.29 1.62 34.59
CA GLN A 25 9.10 0.79 33.70
C GLN A 25 8.76 -0.68 33.80
N GLU A 26 8.50 -1.20 35.01
CA GLU A 26 8.07 -2.57 35.26
C GLU A 26 6.65 -2.84 34.67
N ASN A 27 5.71 -1.91 34.87
CA ASN A 27 4.38 -1.97 34.27
C ASN A 27 4.43 -1.94 32.74
N THR A 28 5.28 -1.13 32.14
CA THR A 28 5.47 -1.06 30.67
C THR A 28 6.04 -2.38 30.13
N SER A 29 7.02 -2.97 30.83
CA SER A 29 7.61 -4.27 30.46
C SER A 29 6.57 -5.39 30.48
N ILE A 30 5.73 -5.45 31.50
CA ILE A 30 4.64 -6.44 31.64
C ILE A 30 3.61 -6.27 30.50
N GLN A 31 3.23 -5.04 30.17
CA GLN A 31 2.28 -4.75 29.09
C GLN A 31 2.84 -5.15 27.72
N ASN A 32 4.12 -4.89 27.46
CA ASN A 32 4.79 -5.27 26.22
C ASN A 32 4.87 -6.81 26.08
N GLU A 33 5.19 -7.52 27.15
CA GLU A 33 5.20 -8.99 27.14
C GLU A 33 3.82 -9.57 26.88
N LYS A 34 2.78 -9.03 27.52
CA LYS A 34 1.40 -9.39 27.28
C LYS A 34 1.00 -9.17 25.82
N ALA A 35 1.34 -8.03 25.23
CA ALA A 35 1.03 -7.72 23.83
C ALA A 35 1.65 -8.74 22.85
N VAL A 36 2.88 -9.21 23.13
CA VAL A 36 3.54 -10.26 22.35
C VAL A 36 2.82 -11.60 22.49
N TYR A 37 2.45 -12.02 23.69
CA TYR A 37 1.68 -13.25 23.86
C TYR A 37 0.31 -13.19 23.20
N GLU A 38 -0.37 -12.04 23.26
CA GLU A 38 -1.64 -11.81 22.57
C GLU A 38 -1.48 -11.92 21.05
N LEU A 39 -0.38 -11.38 20.46
CA LEU A 39 -0.04 -11.56 19.06
C LEU A 39 0.15 -13.05 18.73
N ILE A 40 0.95 -13.78 19.52
CA ILE A 40 1.19 -15.21 19.31
C ILE A 40 -0.14 -15.98 19.36
N ASN A 41 -1.02 -15.65 20.30
CA ASN A 41 -2.34 -16.29 20.43
C ASN A 41 -3.26 -16.00 19.22
N ARG A 42 -3.21 -14.78 18.66
CA ARG A 42 -3.99 -14.46 17.45
C ARG A 42 -3.48 -15.21 16.22
N VAL A 43 -2.17 -15.34 16.10
CA VAL A 43 -1.51 -16.00 14.97
C VAL A 43 -1.62 -17.54 15.08
N LEU A 44 -1.42 -18.09 16.28
CA LEU A 44 -1.35 -19.53 16.54
C LEU A 44 -2.27 -19.91 17.73
N PRO A 45 -3.59 -19.81 17.60
CA PRO A 45 -4.51 -19.98 18.73
C PRO A 45 -4.45 -21.36 19.40
N HIS A 46 -4.06 -22.39 18.66
CA HIS A 46 -3.97 -23.77 19.17
C HIS A 46 -2.57 -24.13 19.67
N ASP A 47 -1.54 -23.44 19.23
CA ASP A 47 -0.13 -23.80 19.48
C ASP A 47 0.63 -22.75 20.28
N ALA A 48 0.01 -21.64 20.67
CA ALA A 48 0.65 -20.54 21.38
C ALA A 48 1.39 -20.98 22.66
N THR A 49 0.89 -21.98 23.36
CA THR A 49 1.51 -22.52 24.58
C THR A 49 2.84 -23.23 24.34
N GLN A 50 3.15 -23.59 23.11
CA GLN A 50 4.43 -24.20 22.69
C GLN A 50 5.57 -23.18 22.65
N PHE A 51 5.24 -21.89 22.66
CA PHE A 51 6.20 -20.79 22.57
C PHE A 51 6.35 -20.11 23.93
N LYS A 52 7.59 -19.69 24.22
CA LYS A 52 7.94 -18.87 25.37
C LYS A 52 8.66 -17.64 24.89
N VAL A 53 8.44 -16.51 25.54
CA VAL A 53 9.08 -15.24 25.17
C VAL A 53 9.97 -14.72 26.33
N ALA A 54 11.02 -13.96 25.97
CA ALA A 54 11.80 -13.20 26.91
C ALA A 54 12.40 -11.96 26.23
N PHE A 55 12.45 -10.86 26.95
CA PHE A 55 13.13 -9.66 26.50
C PHE A 55 14.62 -9.73 26.81
N ILE A 56 15.44 -9.24 25.87
CA ILE A 56 16.89 -9.16 25.99
C ILE A 56 17.36 -7.73 25.66
N PRO A 57 18.53 -7.28 26.16
CA PRO A 57 19.05 -5.96 25.85
C PRO A 57 19.31 -5.75 24.36
N LYS A 58 19.21 -4.51 23.91
CA LYS A 58 19.69 -4.09 22.57
C LYS A 58 21.22 -4.25 22.48
N GLU A 59 21.70 -4.57 21.28
CA GLU A 59 23.11 -4.53 20.94
C GLU A 59 23.38 -3.46 19.87
N ASN A 60 24.21 -2.47 20.21
CA ASN A 60 24.61 -1.40 19.27
C ASN A 60 23.42 -0.70 18.59
N GLU A 61 22.36 -0.42 19.34
CA GLU A 61 21.12 0.23 18.86
C GLU A 61 20.37 -0.52 17.74
N LYS A 62 20.73 -1.79 17.47
CA LYS A 62 20.09 -2.62 16.45
C LYS A 62 19.08 -3.59 17.07
N ASP A 63 18.05 -3.86 16.34
CA ASP A 63 17.10 -4.90 16.71
C ASP A 63 17.72 -6.28 16.50
N LEU A 64 17.44 -7.19 17.44
CA LEU A 64 17.91 -8.56 17.37
C LEU A 64 16.86 -9.52 17.95
N PHE A 65 16.86 -10.73 17.42
CA PHE A 65 16.14 -11.85 18.02
C PHE A 65 17.01 -13.10 18.16
N GLU A 66 16.62 -13.97 19.09
CA GLU A 66 17.20 -15.29 19.30
C GLU A 66 16.10 -16.35 19.34
N ILE A 67 16.41 -17.53 18.83
CA ILE A 67 15.53 -18.71 18.85
C ILE A 67 16.31 -19.92 19.31
N GLU A 68 15.78 -20.68 20.26
CA GLU A 68 16.29 -21.98 20.65
C GLU A 68 15.19 -22.86 21.21
N SER A 69 15.45 -24.16 21.32
CA SER A 69 14.54 -25.09 21.98
C SER A 69 14.99 -25.34 23.41
N VAL A 70 14.09 -25.12 24.36
CA VAL A 70 14.33 -25.28 25.79
C VAL A 70 13.19 -26.07 26.42
N ASN A 71 13.50 -27.21 27.06
CA ASN A 71 12.50 -28.03 27.74
C ASN A 71 11.27 -28.38 26.87
N GLY A 72 11.50 -28.74 25.60
CA GLY A 72 10.46 -29.13 24.66
C GLY A 72 9.62 -27.98 24.10
N LYS A 73 9.95 -26.72 24.39
CA LYS A 73 9.28 -25.51 23.89
C LYS A 73 10.22 -24.66 23.04
N ILE A 74 9.67 -23.84 22.18
CA ILE A 74 10.42 -22.86 21.39
C ILE A 74 10.52 -21.56 22.21
N MET A 75 11.73 -21.19 22.57
CA MET A 75 12.05 -19.94 23.25
C MET A 75 12.39 -18.86 22.23
N LEU A 76 11.62 -17.79 22.22
CA LEU A 76 11.79 -16.60 21.41
C LEU A 76 12.29 -15.45 22.28
N ARG A 77 13.46 -14.87 21.96
CA ARG A 77 13.98 -13.70 22.65
C ARG A 77 14.15 -12.56 21.68
N GLY A 78 13.97 -11.33 22.16
CA GLY A 78 14.18 -10.13 21.35
C GLY A 78 14.26 -8.88 22.24
N ASN A 79 14.80 -7.80 21.70
CA ASN A 79 14.92 -6.55 22.44
C ASN A 79 13.63 -5.71 22.46
N ASN A 80 12.64 -6.09 21.69
CA ASN A 80 11.28 -5.52 21.64
C ASN A 80 10.29 -6.54 21.09
N GLY A 81 9.00 -6.21 21.09
CA GLY A 81 7.93 -7.09 20.62
C GLY A 81 8.07 -7.43 19.12
N ILE A 82 8.54 -6.48 18.29
CA ILE A 82 8.80 -6.71 16.86
C ILE A 82 9.86 -7.78 16.66
N SER A 83 10.96 -7.69 17.39
CA SER A 83 12.06 -8.66 17.30
C SER A 83 11.61 -10.05 17.70
N ILE A 84 10.81 -10.18 18.76
CA ILE A 84 10.25 -11.47 19.20
C ILE A 84 9.28 -12.01 18.14
N ALA A 85 8.37 -11.18 17.60
CA ALA A 85 7.44 -11.56 16.55
C ALA A 85 8.17 -11.99 15.26
N SER A 86 9.24 -11.28 14.88
CA SER A 86 10.10 -11.67 13.74
C SER A 86 10.81 -12.99 14.00
N GLY A 87 11.23 -13.26 15.24
CA GLY A 87 11.75 -14.56 15.64
C GLY A 87 10.72 -15.67 15.45
N LEU A 88 9.46 -15.43 15.83
CA LEU A 88 8.37 -16.36 15.54
C LEU A 88 8.20 -16.59 14.03
N ASN A 89 8.12 -15.53 13.24
CA ASN A 89 7.98 -15.64 11.79
C ASN A 89 9.16 -16.40 11.14
N TYR A 90 10.38 -16.12 11.62
CA TYR A 90 11.58 -16.86 11.18
C TYR A 90 11.46 -18.36 11.49
N TYR A 91 11.01 -18.72 12.70
CA TYR A 91 10.76 -20.11 13.08
C TYR A 91 9.69 -20.75 12.18
N LEU A 92 8.56 -20.08 11.98
CA LEU A 92 7.48 -20.57 11.13
C LEU A 92 7.95 -20.83 9.71
N LYS A 93 8.71 -19.90 9.09
CA LYS A 93 9.22 -20.03 7.73
C LYS A 93 10.27 -21.12 7.58
N ASN A 94 11.27 -21.16 8.46
CA ASN A 94 12.49 -21.93 8.24
C ASN A 94 12.50 -23.30 8.93
N PHE A 95 11.64 -23.52 9.93
CA PHE A 95 11.55 -24.79 10.65
C PHE A 95 10.20 -25.48 10.45
N ALA A 96 9.10 -24.74 10.57
CA ALA A 96 7.77 -25.30 10.44
C ALA A 96 7.24 -25.29 9.00
N HIS A 97 7.94 -24.67 8.05
CA HIS A 97 7.52 -24.48 6.65
C HIS A 97 6.12 -23.90 6.54
N CYS A 98 5.84 -22.90 7.37
CA CYS A 98 4.59 -22.15 7.43
C CYS A 98 4.79 -20.72 6.90
N GLN A 99 3.68 -20.08 6.48
CA GLN A 99 3.71 -18.73 5.95
C GLN A 99 2.41 -17.98 6.22
N ILE A 100 2.52 -16.69 6.50
CA ILE A 100 1.41 -15.77 6.67
C ILE A 100 1.52 -14.67 5.63
N THR A 101 0.54 -14.57 4.75
CA THR A 101 0.39 -13.47 3.78
C THR A 101 -1.05 -13.01 3.72
N TRP A 102 -1.30 -11.85 3.10
CA TRP A 102 -2.67 -11.34 2.89
C TRP A 102 -3.50 -12.31 2.04
N ASN A 103 -2.88 -12.88 1.00
CA ASN A 103 -3.51 -13.72 -0.01
C ASN A 103 -3.00 -15.17 0.13
N GLY A 104 -3.55 -15.88 1.08
CA GLY A 104 -3.20 -17.25 1.39
C GLY A 104 -2.27 -17.39 2.59
N THR A 105 -2.67 -18.24 3.50
CA THR A 105 -1.93 -18.54 4.75
C THR A 105 -1.78 -20.04 4.91
N ASN A 106 -0.60 -20.47 5.31
CA ASN A 106 -0.31 -21.84 5.69
C ASN A 106 0.23 -21.85 7.13
N LEU A 107 -0.58 -22.29 8.07
CA LEU A 107 -0.23 -22.47 9.49
C LEU A 107 -0.48 -23.91 9.95
N ASN A 108 -0.29 -24.89 9.05
CA ASN A 108 -0.34 -26.31 9.38
C ASN A 108 0.99 -26.72 10.04
N LEU A 109 1.12 -26.41 11.33
CA LEU A 109 2.34 -26.71 12.08
C LEU A 109 2.56 -28.21 12.21
N PRO A 110 3.82 -28.69 12.03
CA PRO A 110 4.18 -30.08 12.37
C PRO A 110 3.94 -30.36 13.86
N ASN A 111 3.49 -31.58 14.17
CA ASN A 111 3.35 -32.05 15.53
C ASN A 111 4.11 -33.38 15.71
N PRO A 112 5.18 -33.43 16.54
CA PRO A 112 5.72 -32.34 17.37
C PRO A 112 6.37 -31.21 16.55
N LEU A 113 6.49 -30.00 17.19
CA LEU A 113 7.18 -28.88 16.57
C LEU A 113 8.66 -29.22 16.30
N PRO A 114 9.21 -28.82 15.15
CA PRO A 114 10.64 -29.01 14.85
C PRO A 114 11.53 -28.31 15.87
N MET A 115 12.52 -29.03 16.38
CA MET A 115 13.44 -28.52 17.40
C MET A 115 14.54 -27.66 16.75
N VAL A 116 14.89 -26.57 17.41
CA VAL A 116 16.02 -25.72 17.04
C VAL A 116 17.26 -26.24 17.75
N SER A 117 18.08 -27.05 17.06
CA SER A 117 19.22 -27.78 17.64
C SER A 117 20.38 -26.88 18.10
N LYS A 118 20.52 -25.70 17.48
CA LYS A 118 21.52 -24.69 17.83
C LYS A 118 20.83 -23.35 17.95
N LYS A 119 21.16 -22.60 19.00
CA LYS A 119 20.65 -21.22 19.19
C LYS A 119 20.92 -20.41 17.91
N ILE A 120 19.88 -19.79 17.40
CA ILE A 120 19.94 -18.88 16.26
C ILE A 120 19.85 -17.45 16.82
N GLN A 121 20.70 -16.57 16.30
CA GLN A 121 20.62 -15.14 16.54
C GLN A 121 20.62 -14.44 15.19
N ARG A 122 19.76 -13.43 15.04
CA ARG A 122 19.73 -12.53 13.88
C ARG A 122 19.67 -11.08 14.38
N LYS A 123 20.44 -10.23 13.74
CA LYS A 123 20.49 -8.80 14.00
C LYS A 123 20.15 -8.05 12.72
N SER A 124 19.20 -7.13 12.79
CA SER A 124 18.87 -6.30 11.64
C SER A 124 20.04 -5.35 11.33
N PRO A 125 20.53 -5.29 10.10
CA PRO A 125 21.52 -4.27 9.72
C PRO A 125 20.92 -2.86 9.65
N TYR A 126 19.60 -2.75 9.58
CA TYR A 126 18.84 -1.52 9.36
C TYR A 126 18.27 -0.97 10.66
N LYS A 127 18.43 0.34 10.89
CA LYS A 127 17.82 1.04 12.03
C LYS A 127 16.31 1.16 11.85
N TYR A 128 15.85 1.51 10.64
CA TYR A 128 14.45 1.74 10.30
C TYR A 128 13.96 0.76 9.22
N ARG A 129 12.73 0.28 9.39
CA ARG A 129 11.98 -0.53 8.43
C ARG A 129 10.63 0.15 8.27
N TYR A 130 10.59 1.02 7.24
CA TYR A 130 9.46 1.89 6.94
C TYR A 130 8.30 1.13 6.29
N TYR A 131 7.07 1.56 6.56
CA TYR A 131 5.88 0.97 5.96
C TYR A 131 4.81 2.00 5.68
N LEU A 132 4.18 1.87 4.51
CA LEU A 132 3.04 2.55 3.92
C LEU A 132 3.37 3.79 3.09
N ASN A 133 2.53 3.97 2.07
CA ASN A 133 2.37 5.21 1.32
C ASN A 133 1.08 5.89 1.80
N TYR A 134 0.92 7.17 1.59
CA TYR A 134 -0.33 7.87 1.84
C TYR A 134 -1.50 7.26 1.06
N CYS A 135 -1.27 6.93 -0.22
CA CYS A 135 -2.27 6.32 -1.10
C CYS A 135 -2.76 4.96 -0.61
N THR A 136 -1.93 4.19 0.14
CA THR A 136 -2.32 2.88 0.67
C THR A 136 -3.54 2.97 1.58
N PHE A 137 -3.63 4.04 2.38
CA PHE A 137 -4.76 4.29 3.27
C PHE A 137 -6.08 4.48 2.53
N ASN A 138 -6.04 4.89 1.27
CA ASN A 138 -7.24 5.05 0.46
C ASN A 138 -7.48 3.87 -0.48
N TYR A 139 -6.51 3.43 -1.28
CA TYR A 139 -6.72 2.32 -2.20
C TYR A 139 -6.98 0.98 -1.52
N THR A 140 -6.47 0.78 -0.29
CA THR A 140 -6.66 -0.49 0.44
C THR A 140 -7.41 -0.32 1.76
N MET A 141 -7.07 0.71 2.54
CA MET A 141 -7.40 0.75 3.97
C MET A 141 -8.57 1.66 4.33
N SER A 142 -9.19 2.39 3.38
CA SER A 142 -10.30 3.33 3.66
C SER A 142 -11.42 2.76 4.52
N TRP A 143 -11.70 1.48 4.34
CA TRP A 143 -12.85 0.81 4.93
C TRP A 143 -12.47 -0.24 5.98
N TRP A 144 -11.21 -0.29 6.40
CA TRP A 144 -10.78 -1.27 7.39
C TRP A 144 -11.36 -1.01 8.77
N ASN A 145 -11.86 -2.07 9.39
CA ASN A 145 -12.24 -2.09 10.80
C ASN A 145 -11.04 -2.44 11.70
N TRP A 146 -11.28 -2.46 13.03
CA TRP A 146 -10.22 -2.77 13.98
C TRP A 146 -9.63 -4.17 13.80
N GLU A 147 -10.44 -5.17 13.53
CA GLU A 147 -9.99 -6.55 13.35
C GLU A 147 -9.04 -6.68 12.15
N ARG A 148 -9.29 -5.92 11.06
CA ARG A 148 -8.38 -5.92 9.90
C ARG A 148 -7.10 -5.15 10.21
N TRP A 149 -7.17 -4.00 10.90
CA TRP A 149 -6.01 -3.26 11.38
C TRP A 149 -5.15 -4.08 12.33
N GLN A 150 -5.74 -4.79 13.29
CA GLN A 150 -5.02 -5.63 14.24
C GLN A 150 -4.23 -6.73 13.53
N LYS A 151 -4.81 -7.37 12.52
CA LYS A 151 -4.10 -8.35 11.68
C LYS A 151 -2.93 -7.73 10.93
N GLU A 152 -3.09 -6.51 10.45
CA GLU A 152 -2.01 -5.79 9.76
C GLU A 152 -0.85 -5.44 10.71
N ILE A 153 -1.17 -4.97 11.90
CA ILE A 153 -0.15 -4.67 12.93
C ILE A 153 0.60 -5.95 13.33
N ASP A 154 -0.10 -7.06 13.50
CA ASP A 154 0.53 -8.35 13.75
C ASP A 154 1.45 -8.77 12.57
N TRP A 155 0.98 -8.60 11.33
CA TRP A 155 1.79 -8.86 10.14
C TRP A 155 3.02 -7.94 10.05
N MET A 156 2.87 -6.65 10.36
CA MET A 156 4.00 -5.72 10.44
C MET A 156 5.06 -6.21 11.45
N ALA A 157 4.64 -6.58 12.65
CA ALA A 157 5.54 -7.08 13.69
C ALA A 157 6.25 -8.36 13.29
N LEU A 158 5.53 -9.33 12.73
CA LEU A 158 6.09 -10.59 12.21
C LEU A 158 7.15 -10.35 11.15
N ASN A 159 7.01 -9.31 10.35
CA ASN A 159 7.91 -8.97 9.26
C ASN A 159 8.96 -7.90 9.63
N GLY A 160 9.05 -7.51 10.89
CA GLY A 160 10.11 -6.64 11.41
C GLY A 160 9.95 -5.15 11.10
N ILE A 161 8.76 -4.70 10.71
CA ILE A 161 8.45 -3.29 10.48
C ILE A 161 8.45 -2.55 11.82
N ASN A 162 9.16 -1.42 11.90
CA ASN A 162 9.26 -0.63 13.13
C ASN A 162 8.94 0.85 12.98
N MET A 163 8.66 1.31 11.76
CA MET A 163 8.41 2.72 11.47
C MET A 163 7.23 2.89 10.50
N PRO A 164 5.99 2.58 10.94
CA PRO A 164 4.80 2.73 10.11
C PRO A 164 4.33 4.19 10.02
N LEU A 165 3.75 4.55 8.87
CA LEU A 165 2.99 5.80 8.70
C LEU A 165 1.61 5.65 9.37
N ALA A 166 1.13 6.68 10.07
CA ALA A 166 -0.08 6.62 10.88
C ALA A 166 -0.94 7.89 10.69
N VAL A 167 -1.75 7.91 9.63
CA VAL A 167 -2.54 9.07 9.19
C VAL A 167 -4.06 8.86 9.22
N THR A 168 -4.54 7.72 9.73
CA THR A 168 -5.95 7.35 9.73
C THR A 168 -6.86 8.40 10.39
N GLY A 169 -6.46 8.97 11.53
CA GLY A 169 -7.26 9.90 12.32
C GLY A 169 -6.95 11.39 12.10
N GLN A 170 -6.20 11.74 11.07
CA GLN A 170 -5.71 13.13 10.88
C GLN A 170 -6.81 14.18 10.71
N ASN A 171 -7.94 13.85 10.09
CA ASN A 171 -9.00 14.83 9.80
C ASN A 171 -9.59 15.47 11.05
N SER A 172 -9.68 14.75 12.17
CA SER A 172 -10.12 15.28 13.46
C SER A 172 -9.17 16.33 14.01
N VAL A 173 -7.86 16.14 13.82
CA VAL A 173 -6.82 17.11 14.22
C VAL A 173 -6.95 18.38 13.38
N TRP A 174 -7.03 18.25 12.06
CA TRP A 174 -7.22 19.37 11.15
C TRP A 174 -8.45 20.18 11.51
N LYS A 175 -9.58 19.50 11.73
CA LYS A 175 -10.84 20.17 12.11
C LYS A 175 -10.67 21.00 13.37
N ARG A 176 -10.07 20.43 14.43
CA ARG A 176 -9.89 21.16 15.70
C ARG A 176 -8.94 22.35 15.56
N VAL A 177 -7.86 22.20 14.80
CA VAL A 177 -6.92 23.30 14.55
C VAL A 177 -7.63 24.46 13.85
N TYR A 178 -8.40 24.20 12.79
CA TYR A 178 -9.10 25.25 12.07
C TYR A 178 -10.28 25.82 12.85
N ASN A 179 -11.02 25.02 13.63
CA ASN A 179 -12.04 25.55 14.53
C ASN A 179 -11.43 26.53 15.57
N ASN A 180 -10.25 26.19 16.12
CA ASN A 180 -9.51 27.07 17.04
C ASN A 180 -8.97 28.35 16.37
N LEU A 181 -8.92 28.39 15.04
CA LEU A 181 -8.59 29.56 14.23
C LEU A 181 -9.85 30.35 13.81
N GLY A 182 -11.04 29.94 14.29
CA GLY A 182 -12.31 30.64 14.08
C GLY A 182 -13.12 30.16 12.88
N PHE A 183 -12.73 29.05 12.23
CA PHE A 183 -13.55 28.42 11.18
C PHE A 183 -14.69 27.62 11.81
N THR A 184 -15.88 27.73 11.24
CA THR A 184 -17.05 26.95 11.63
C THR A 184 -17.04 25.59 10.94
N ASP A 185 -17.78 24.62 11.49
CA ASP A 185 -17.94 23.30 10.86
C ASP A 185 -18.47 23.42 9.42
N LYS A 186 -19.40 24.35 9.18
CA LYS A 186 -19.99 24.60 7.86
C LYS A 186 -18.96 25.13 6.84
N GLU A 187 -18.07 26.04 7.25
CA GLU A 187 -16.97 26.51 6.37
C GLU A 187 -15.99 25.41 6.02
N LEU A 188 -15.84 24.40 6.88
CA LEU A 188 -14.95 23.27 6.67
C LEU A 188 -15.58 22.13 5.86
N GLU A 189 -16.89 22.14 5.59
CA GLU A 189 -17.55 21.09 4.77
C GLU A 189 -17.02 21.04 3.34
N SER A 190 -16.67 22.17 2.75
CA SER A 190 -16.09 22.26 1.41
C SER A 190 -14.58 21.99 1.37
N PHE A 191 -13.95 21.86 2.53
CA PHE A 191 -12.52 21.64 2.65
C PHE A 191 -12.18 20.14 2.70
N PHE A 192 -12.79 19.37 3.61
CA PHE A 192 -12.48 17.96 3.76
C PHE A 192 -13.04 17.14 2.62
N SER A 193 -12.18 16.32 2.02
CA SER A 193 -12.58 15.33 1.03
C SER A 193 -13.29 14.14 1.66
N GLY A 194 -14.09 13.43 0.86
CA GLY A 194 -14.77 12.21 1.28
C GLY A 194 -13.83 11.10 1.72
N PRO A 195 -14.38 10.05 2.34
CA PRO A 195 -13.61 8.97 2.99
C PRO A 195 -12.55 8.30 2.11
N ALA A 196 -12.84 8.11 0.82
CA ALA A 196 -11.91 7.46 -0.09
C ALA A 196 -10.76 8.37 -0.57
N TYR A 197 -10.73 9.65 -0.19
CA TYR A 197 -9.82 10.65 -0.76
C TYR A 197 -9.02 11.46 0.27
N PHE A 198 -9.12 11.15 1.55
CA PHE A 198 -8.59 11.99 2.63
C PHE A 198 -7.05 12.16 2.59
N ASN A 199 -6.30 11.28 1.95
CA ASN A 199 -4.85 11.45 1.84
C ASN A 199 -4.43 12.35 0.69
N TRP A 200 -5.15 12.36 -0.44
CA TRP A 200 -4.91 13.35 -1.48
C TRP A 200 -5.31 14.75 -1.01
N PHE A 201 -6.36 14.86 -0.19
CA PHE A 201 -6.65 16.08 0.55
C PHE A 201 -5.46 16.49 1.43
N TRP A 202 -4.93 15.56 2.25
CA TRP A 202 -3.81 15.85 3.14
C TRP A 202 -2.53 16.28 2.38
N MET A 203 -2.27 15.72 1.22
CA MET A 203 -1.16 16.12 0.33
C MET A 203 -1.38 17.49 -0.34
N GLY A 204 -2.53 18.14 -0.15
CA GLY A 204 -2.86 19.42 -0.77
C GLY A 204 -3.17 19.32 -2.27
N ASN A 205 -3.73 18.17 -2.71
CA ASN A 205 -4.04 17.92 -4.10
C ASN A 205 -5.48 18.28 -4.48
N LEU A 206 -6.42 18.18 -3.52
CA LEU A 206 -7.85 18.43 -3.77
C LEU A 206 -8.58 18.82 -2.47
N ASP A 207 -9.65 19.61 -2.63
CA ASP A 207 -10.61 19.96 -1.59
C ASP A 207 -11.97 19.35 -1.88
N GLY A 208 -12.71 18.97 -0.83
CA GLY A 208 -14.14 18.65 -0.85
C GLY A 208 -14.58 17.47 -1.72
N TRP A 209 -13.73 16.94 -2.57
CA TRP A 209 -14.10 15.86 -3.49
C TRP A 209 -14.61 14.64 -2.74
N GLY A 210 -15.74 14.08 -3.20
CA GLY A 210 -16.37 12.92 -2.56
C GLY A 210 -17.00 13.20 -1.19
N GLY A 211 -16.98 14.46 -0.73
CA GLY A 211 -17.57 14.90 0.54
C GLY A 211 -19.05 15.30 0.45
N PRO A 212 -19.55 15.99 1.49
CA PRO A 212 -18.86 16.39 2.73
C PRO A 212 -18.45 15.20 3.61
N LEU A 213 -17.30 15.29 4.30
CA LEU A 213 -16.84 14.23 5.20
C LEU A 213 -17.66 14.20 6.48
N PRO A 214 -18.42 13.13 6.78
CA PRO A 214 -19.25 13.07 7.98
C PRO A 214 -18.43 13.11 9.27
N LYS A 215 -18.98 13.79 10.28
CA LYS A 215 -18.37 13.86 11.63
C LYS A 215 -18.20 12.46 12.24
N SER A 216 -19.17 11.58 12.05
CA SER A 216 -19.14 10.18 12.49
C SER A 216 -17.91 9.43 11.97
N PHE A 217 -17.53 9.65 10.70
CA PHE A 217 -16.32 9.08 10.10
C PHE A 217 -15.05 9.62 10.75
N MET A 218 -14.96 10.94 10.97
CA MET A 218 -13.81 11.56 11.64
C MET A 218 -13.63 11.02 13.06
N ASP A 219 -14.72 10.97 13.86
CA ASP A 219 -14.69 10.49 15.24
C ASP A 219 -14.32 9.00 15.32
N GLY A 220 -14.88 8.18 14.42
CA GLY A 220 -14.56 6.75 14.34
C GLY A 220 -13.09 6.48 13.96
N HIS A 221 -12.56 7.27 13.03
CA HIS A 221 -11.16 7.15 12.60
C HIS A 221 -10.18 7.70 13.64
N GLU A 222 -10.55 8.72 14.42
CA GLU A 222 -9.75 9.14 15.57
C GLU A 222 -9.68 8.04 16.63
N ALA A 223 -10.82 7.42 16.96
CA ALA A 223 -10.85 6.31 17.90
C ALA A 223 -10.04 5.10 17.39
N MET A 224 -10.10 4.83 16.09
CA MET A 224 -9.30 3.79 15.43
C MET A 224 -7.82 4.10 15.51
N GLN A 225 -7.39 5.32 15.19
CA GLN A 225 -5.99 5.74 15.23
C GLN A 225 -5.39 5.59 16.63
N LYS A 226 -6.14 5.89 17.69
CA LYS A 226 -5.70 5.68 19.08
C LYS A 226 -5.42 4.20 19.37
N LYS A 227 -6.26 3.28 18.86
CA LYS A 227 -6.05 1.83 19.01
C LYS A 227 -4.82 1.36 18.22
N ILE A 228 -4.67 1.83 16.96
CA ILE A 228 -3.52 1.52 16.11
C ILE A 228 -2.22 1.91 16.82
N LEU A 229 -2.08 3.17 17.21
CA LEU A 229 -0.87 3.70 17.85
C LEU A 229 -0.55 3.00 19.18
N ASN A 230 -1.58 2.68 19.97
CA ASN A 230 -1.37 1.94 21.20
C ASN A 230 -0.79 0.55 20.94
N GLN A 231 -1.34 -0.20 20.00
CA GLN A 231 -0.87 -1.55 19.68
C GLN A 231 0.53 -1.52 19.04
N GLU A 232 0.79 -0.56 18.14
CA GLU A 232 2.10 -0.36 17.53
C GLU A 232 3.19 -0.08 18.58
N ARG A 233 2.92 0.84 19.51
CA ARG A 233 3.86 1.20 20.59
C ARG A 233 4.11 0.05 21.55
N LEU A 234 3.08 -0.71 21.92
CA LEU A 234 3.21 -1.90 22.78
C LEU A 234 4.12 -2.96 22.17
N LEU A 235 4.16 -3.08 20.85
CA LEU A 235 5.05 -3.98 20.11
C LEU A 235 6.43 -3.36 19.85
N GLY A 236 6.62 -2.06 20.08
CA GLY A 236 7.89 -1.36 19.92
C GLY A 236 8.05 -0.64 18.57
N MET A 237 6.96 -0.35 17.84
CA MET A 237 6.97 0.48 16.64
C MET A 237 6.99 1.96 17.00
N ALA A 238 7.66 2.77 16.18
CA ALA A 238 7.69 4.22 16.26
C ALA A 238 6.88 4.79 15.08
N ALA A 239 5.62 5.11 15.32
CA ALA A 239 4.71 5.62 14.32
C ALA A 239 5.09 7.04 13.85
N ILE A 240 4.85 7.31 12.56
CA ILE A 240 5.05 8.63 11.94
C ILE A 240 3.69 9.31 11.85
N LEU A 241 3.56 10.48 12.46
CA LEU A 241 2.35 11.31 12.40
C LEU A 241 2.44 12.36 11.28
N PRO A 242 1.32 12.86 10.76
CA PRO A 242 1.32 13.92 9.75
C PRO A 242 1.73 15.27 10.33
N ALA A 243 2.21 16.16 9.45
CA ALA A 243 2.51 17.55 9.78
C ALA A 243 1.92 18.50 8.73
N PHE A 244 1.92 19.79 9.00
CA PHE A 244 1.34 20.82 8.16
C PHE A 244 2.28 21.20 7.00
N THR A 245 1.71 21.34 5.80
CA THR A 245 2.44 21.69 4.56
C THR A 245 1.93 22.96 3.89
N GLY A 246 0.97 23.64 4.51
CA GLY A 246 0.41 24.89 4.00
C GLY A 246 -0.98 24.78 3.38
N HIS A 247 -1.58 23.61 3.28
CA HIS A 247 -2.93 23.44 2.76
C HIS A 247 -3.96 24.10 3.72
N VAL A 248 -4.79 25.01 3.21
CA VAL A 248 -5.72 25.81 4.01
C VAL A 248 -7.11 25.82 3.37
N PRO A 249 -8.18 26.02 4.18
CA PRO A 249 -9.56 26.04 3.68
C PRO A 249 -9.78 27.03 2.52
N PRO A 250 -10.69 26.75 1.59
CA PRO A 250 -11.06 27.69 0.51
C PRO A 250 -11.41 29.08 1.01
N THR A 251 -12.05 29.19 2.18
CA THR A 251 -12.47 30.44 2.83
C THR A 251 -11.40 31.08 3.71
N PHE A 252 -10.14 30.64 3.62
CA PHE A 252 -9.06 31.08 4.51
C PHE A 252 -8.88 32.61 4.52
N LYS A 253 -8.98 33.25 3.36
CA LYS A 253 -8.87 34.72 3.24
C LYS A 253 -10.00 35.52 3.90
N ASP A 254 -11.13 34.89 4.15
CA ASP A 254 -12.22 35.55 4.86
C ASP A 254 -11.85 35.84 6.32
N LYS A 255 -10.99 35.02 6.90
CA LYS A 255 -10.44 35.19 8.26
C LYS A 255 -9.08 35.90 8.28
N PHE A 256 -8.26 35.67 7.24
CA PHE A 256 -6.89 36.16 7.13
C PHE A 256 -6.69 36.88 5.78
N PRO A 257 -7.30 38.05 5.53
CA PRO A 257 -7.38 38.72 4.22
C PRO A 257 -6.00 39.08 3.64
N ASP A 258 -5.07 39.48 4.50
CA ASP A 258 -3.75 39.97 4.09
C ASP A 258 -2.72 38.84 3.76
N THR A 259 -3.10 37.59 3.95
CA THR A 259 -2.18 36.45 3.71
C THR A 259 -1.96 36.16 2.22
N LYS A 260 -0.75 35.76 1.88
CA LYS A 260 -0.42 35.28 0.52
C LYS A 260 -0.74 33.81 0.41
N LEU A 261 -1.65 33.49 -0.51
CA LEU A 261 -1.99 32.12 -0.89
C LEU A 261 -1.47 31.86 -2.30
N LYS A 262 -1.01 30.64 -2.51
CA LYS A 262 -0.72 30.06 -3.83
C LYS A 262 -1.81 29.09 -4.18
N GLN A 263 -2.14 28.99 -5.45
CA GLN A 263 -3.05 27.97 -5.93
C GLN A 263 -2.25 26.90 -6.66
N THR A 264 -2.56 25.63 -6.36
CA THR A 264 -2.01 24.46 -7.05
C THR A 264 -3.15 23.72 -7.71
N SER A 265 -2.87 23.10 -8.87
CA SER A 265 -3.81 22.25 -9.59
C SER A 265 -3.27 20.83 -9.67
N TRP A 266 -4.13 19.85 -9.55
CA TRP A 266 -3.75 18.45 -9.64
C TRP A 266 -4.75 17.66 -10.50
N VAL A 267 -4.28 17.04 -11.55
CA VAL A 267 -4.96 16.04 -12.41
C VAL A 267 -6.39 16.43 -12.83
N GLY A 268 -6.64 17.74 -13.05
CA GLY A 268 -7.94 18.25 -13.49
C GLY A 268 -8.92 18.59 -12.37
N PHE A 269 -8.56 18.41 -11.10
CA PHE A 269 -9.35 18.88 -9.98
C PHE A 269 -9.26 20.41 -9.84
N PRO A 270 -10.28 21.03 -9.20
CA PRO A 270 -10.22 22.46 -8.86
C PRO A 270 -8.95 22.80 -8.07
N ASN A 271 -8.49 24.04 -8.25
CA ASN A 271 -7.31 24.53 -7.53
C ASN A 271 -7.55 24.55 -6.03
N VAL A 272 -6.51 24.21 -5.27
CA VAL A 272 -6.48 24.29 -3.82
C VAL A 272 -5.60 25.46 -3.35
N ASN A 273 -5.87 25.97 -2.15
CA ASN A 273 -5.12 27.07 -1.56
C ASN A 273 -3.98 26.56 -0.68
N ILE A 274 -2.76 26.96 -1.01
CA ILE A 274 -1.57 26.70 -0.20
C ILE A 274 -1.05 28.01 0.38
N LEU A 275 -0.98 28.10 1.70
CA LEU A 275 -0.42 29.24 2.42
C LEU A 275 1.06 29.36 2.14
N ASP A 276 1.53 30.57 1.79
CA ASP A 276 2.96 30.79 1.55
C ASP A 276 3.74 30.56 2.87
N PRO A 277 4.78 29.72 2.86
CA PRO A 277 5.59 29.46 4.06
C PRO A 277 6.27 30.72 4.65
N ASN A 278 6.41 31.80 3.88
CA ASN A 278 6.94 33.06 4.37
C ASN A 278 5.92 33.87 5.21
N GLU A 279 4.65 33.50 5.16
CA GLU A 279 3.64 34.14 6.02
C GLU A 279 3.86 33.74 7.50
N PRO A 280 3.85 34.70 8.44
CA PRO A 280 4.09 34.39 9.86
C PRO A 280 3.12 33.35 10.43
N ILE A 281 1.87 33.37 9.99
CA ILE A 281 0.83 32.46 10.43
C ILE A 281 1.08 30.99 10.00
N PHE A 282 1.89 30.74 8.96
CA PHE A 282 2.24 29.38 8.51
C PHE A 282 2.86 28.56 9.65
N THR A 283 3.89 29.14 10.29
CA THR A 283 4.60 28.47 11.38
C THR A 283 3.69 28.28 12.60
N GLU A 284 2.83 29.23 12.89
CA GLU A 284 1.87 29.14 13.99
C GLU A 284 0.83 28.04 13.76
N ILE A 285 0.25 27.93 12.56
CA ILE A 285 -0.69 26.85 12.22
C ILE A 285 0.00 25.49 12.33
N GLY A 286 1.18 25.36 11.75
CA GLY A 286 1.93 24.11 11.79
C GLY A 286 2.31 23.70 13.21
N LYS A 287 2.68 24.66 14.07
CA LYS A 287 2.92 24.41 15.50
C LYS A 287 1.66 23.89 16.19
N ARG A 288 0.52 24.56 16.02
CA ARG A 288 -0.78 24.12 16.60
C ARG A 288 -1.18 22.74 16.12
N PHE A 289 -0.87 22.43 14.88
CA PHE A 289 -1.13 21.11 14.31
C PHE A 289 -0.37 20.02 15.07
N ILE A 290 0.93 20.18 15.29
CA ILE A 290 1.76 19.24 16.04
C ILE A 290 1.35 19.17 17.51
N GLU A 291 1.04 20.31 18.16
CA GLU A 291 0.52 20.34 19.53
C GLU A 291 -0.77 19.54 19.67
N GLU A 292 -1.68 19.66 18.71
CA GLU A 292 -2.93 18.91 18.68
C GLU A 292 -2.72 17.41 18.41
N GLU A 293 -1.78 17.04 17.52
CA GLU A 293 -1.35 15.64 17.32
C GLU A 293 -0.81 15.02 18.61
N ILE A 294 0.10 15.71 19.27
CA ILE A 294 0.68 15.27 20.54
C ILE A 294 -0.40 15.09 21.60
N ARG A 295 -1.30 16.07 21.74
CA ARG A 295 -2.40 16.04 22.71
C ARG A 295 -3.34 14.85 22.46
N THR A 296 -3.62 14.53 21.19
CA THR A 296 -4.61 13.51 20.79
C THR A 296 -4.03 12.11 20.78
N TYR A 297 -2.80 11.96 20.27
CA TYR A 297 -2.18 10.70 19.92
C TYR A 297 -0.84 10.42 20.64
N GLY A 298 -0.29 11.40 21.36
CA GLY A 298 1.10 11.32 21.81
C GLY A 298 2.08 11.47 20.65
N THR A 299 3.38 11.24 20.89
CA THR A 299 4.38 11.35 19.82
C THR A 299 5.45 10.27 19.91
N ASN A 300 6.04 9.94 18.77
CA ASN A 300 7.30 9.23 18.61
C ASN A 300 8.37 10.15 18.01
N HIS A 301 8.11 11.46 17.97
CA HIS A 301 9.00 12.50 17.42
C HIS A 301 9.29 12.37 15.92
N LEU A 302 8.47 11.61 15.21
CA LEU A 302 8.58 11.37 13.77
C LEU A 302 7.35 11.98 13.09
N TYR A 303 7.58 12.89 12.15
CA TYR A 303 6.50 13.58 11.44
C TYR A 303 6.73 13.59 9.94
N SER A 304 5.66 13.38 9.17
CA SER A 304 5.70 13.40 7.73
C SER A 304 5.04 14.65 7.18
N ALA A 305 5.75 15.34 6.30
CA ALA A 305 5.25 16.48 5.54
C ALA A 305 5.65 16.28 4.08
N ASP A 306 4.66 16.22 3.19
CA ASP A 306 4.88 16.04 1.76
C ASP A 306 4.74 17.40 1.04
N THR A 307 5.75 18.23 1.23
CA THR A 307 5.80 19.56 0.64
C THR A 307 6.00 19.46 -0.87
N PHE A 308 5.12 20.12 -1.64
CA PHE A 308 5.03 20.10 -3.10
C PHE A 308 4.45 18.83 -3.72
N ASN A 309 4.62 17.67 -3.16
CA ASN A 309 4.13 16.41 -3.71
C ASN A 309 4.41 16.29 -5.24
N GLU A 310 3.38 16.37 -6.09
CA GLU A 310 3.48 16.39 -7.56
C GLU A 310 3.40 17.81 -8.16
N ASN A 311 3.36 18.84 -7.32
CA ASN A 311 3.33 20.23 -7.74
C ASN A 311 4.74 20.81 -7.84
N THR A 312 5.00 21.56 -8.90
CA THR A 312 6.26 22.28 -9.06
C THR A 312 6.26 23.56 -8.24
N PRO A 313 7.32 23.88 -7.49
CA PRO A 313 7.45 25.17 -6.82
C PRO A 313 7.34 26.34 -7.83
N PRO A 314 6.85 27.51 -7.39
CA PRO A 314 6.66 28.64 -8.27
C PRO A 314 7.96 29.27 -8.81
N THR A 315 9.10 28.93 -8.18
CA THR A 315 10.42 29.42 -8.55
C THR A 315 11.50 28.41 -8.16
N ASN A 316 12.59 28.39 -8.90
CA ASN A 316 13.80 27.62 -8.59
C ASN A 316 14.84 28.43 -7.80
N ASP A 317 14.46 29.58 -7.25
CA ASP A 317 15.33 30.37 -6.39
C ASP A 317 15.71 29.58 -5.12
N SER A 318 17.01 29.46 -4.89
CA SER A 318 17.53 28.68 -3.77
C SER A 318 17.16 29.26 -2.40
N VAL A 319 17.01 30.57 -2.28
CA VAL A 319 16.60 31.24 -1.03
C VAL A 319 15.16 30.87 -0.72
N TYR A 320 14.29 30.94 -1.73
CA TYR A 320 12.90 30.53 -1.58
C TYR A 320 12.75 29.07 -1.15
N LEU A 321 13.40 28.14 -1.84
CA LEU A 321 13.34 26.71 -1.54
C LEU A 321 13.90 26.38 -0.14
N ASN A 322 14.98 27.06 0.24
CA ASN A 322 15.54 26.93 1.58
C ASN A 322 14.56 27.41 2.65
N ASN A 323 13.97 28.59 2.46
CA ASN A 323 12.99 29.17 3.42
C ASN A 323 11.77 28.25 3.59
N VAL A 324 11.22 27.71 2.50
CA VAL A 324 10.09 26.77 2.56
C VAL A 324 10.43 25.59 3.47
N SER A 325 11.53 24.90 3.20
CA SER A 325 11.94 23.73 3.96
C SER A 325 12.21 24.06 5.43
N GLN A 326 12.88 25.20 5.68
CA GLN A 326 13.16 25.68 7.02
C GLN A 326 11.85 25.95 7.80
N LYS A 327 10.86 26.59 7.18
CA LYS A 327 9.58 26.93 7.85
C LYS A 327 8.74 25.68 8.14
N VAL A 328 8.70 24.72 7.22
CA VAL A 328 8.02 23.44 7.45
C VAL A 328 8.66 22.73 8.65
N TYR A 329 9.99 22.64 8.70
CA TYR A 329 10.67 22.01 9.85
C TYR A 329 10.50 22.82 11.14
N GLN A 330 10.59 24.15 11.11
CA GLN A 330 10.39 25.01 12.28
C GLN A 330 9.01 24.85 12.89
N SER A 331 7.97 24.67 12.08
CA SER A 331 6.61 24.44 12.57
C SER A 331 6.50 23.17 13.43
N MET A 332 7.26 22.13 13.09
CA MET A 332 7.35 20.91 13.89
C MET A 332 8.19 21.13 15.16
N ALA A 333 9.38 21.71 14.98
CA ALA A 333 10.36 21.85 16.06
C ALA A 333 9.93 22.80 17.18
N LEU A 334 9.06 23.77 16.90
CA LEU A 334 8.50 24.68 17.91
C LEU A 334 7.54 23.98 18.87
N ALA A 335 6.83 22.96 18.42
CA ALA A 335 5.95 22.14 19.25
C ALA A 335 6.69 20.93 19.85
N ASP A 336 7.60 20.35 19.11
CA ASP A 336 8.39 19.18 19.51
C ASP A 336 9.88 19.38 19.17
N PRO A 337 10.73 19.80 20.11
CA PRO A 337 12.17 20.01 19.87
C PRO A 337 12.92 18.74 19.42
N GLN A 338 12.34 17.55 19.64
CA GLN A 338 12.93 16.29 19.19
C GLN A 338 12.47 15.90 17.79
N ALA A 339 11.56 16.65 17.17
CA ALA A 339 10.97 16.33 15.86
C ALA A 339 12.03 15.96 14.83
N THR A 340 11.73 14.91 14.09
CA THR A 340 12.47 14.48 12.90
C THR A 340 11.48 14.42 11.73
N TRP A 341 11.80 15.13 10.66
CA TRP A 341 10.99 15.15 9.44
C TRP A 341 11.30 13.92 8.59
N ILE A 342 10.30 13.09 8.35
CA ILE A 342 10.33 11.97 7.41
C ILE A 342 9.78 12.49 6.10
N MET A 343 10.69 12.81 5.16
CA MET A 343 10.36 13.47 3.91
C MET A 343 10.23 12.47 2.76
N GLN A 344 9.14 12.50 2.02
CA GLN A 344 9.03 11.73 0.78
C GLN A 344 9.92 12.33 -0.33
N GLY A 345 10.71 11.47 -0.95
CA GLY A 345 11.57 11.85 -2.08
C GLY A 345 10.88 11.79 -3.44
N TRP A 346 9.56 11.56 -3.50
CA TRP A 346 8.77 11.42 -4.73
C TRP A 346 8.92 12.60 -5.68
N LEU A 347 8.86 13.82 -5.16
CA LEU A 347 9.01 15.05 -5.94
C LEU A 347 10.31 15.05 -6.77
N PHE A 348 11.39 14.49 -6.26
CA PHE A 348 12.67 14.44 -6.98
C PHE A 348 12.64 13.49 -8.17
N TYR A 349 11.85 12.45 -8.12
CA TYR A 349 11.59 11.54 -9.23
C TYR A 349 10.57 12.13 -10.20
N HIS A 350 9.38 12.49 -9.71
CA HIS A 350 8.24 12.93 -10.51
C HIS A 350 8.53 14.20 -11.33
N SER A 351 9.14 15.19 -10.70
CA SER A 351 9.45 16.48 -11.31
C SER A 351 10.96 16.69 -11.52
N ASP A 352 11.65 15.67 -12.04
CA ASP A 352 13.10 15.64 -12.21
C ASP A 352 13.64 16.76 -13.12
N LYS A 353 12.81 17.32 -14.00
CA LYS A 353 13.15 18.48 -14.84
C LYS A 353 13.34 19.74 -14.02
N PHE A 354 12.57 19.91 -12.96
CA PHE A 354 12.71 21.03 -12.02
C PHE A 354 13.80 20.75 -10.97
N TRP A 355 13.75 19.59 -10.32
CA TRP A 355 14.60 19.24 -9.20
C TRP A 355 15.99 18.79 -9.68
N LYS A 356 16.88 19.77 -9.92
CA LYS A 356 18.28 19.54 -10.20
C LYS A 356 19.13 19.67 -8.93
N THR A 357 20.43 19.48 -9.05
CA THR A 357 21.36 19.49 -7.89
C THR A 357 21.23 20.74 -7.01
N LYS A 358 21.08 21.92 -7.63
CA LYS A 358 20.97 23.19 -6.92
C LYS A 358 19.69 23.27 -6.10
N GLU A 359 18.56 22.96 -6.70
CA GLU A 359 17.23 23.01 -6.09
C GLU A 359 17.12 21.98 -4.96
N ILE A 360 17.55 20.73 -5.19
CA ILE A 360 17.54 19.66 -4.16
C ILE A 360 18.41 20.06 -2.97
N LYS A 361 19.63 20.57 -3.21
CA LYS A 361 20.51 21.03 -2.12
C LYS A 361 19.90 22.19 -1.35
N ALA A 362 19.26 23.13 -2.01
CA ALA A 362 18.61 24.27 -1.36
C ALA A 362 17.51 23.80 -0.40
N LEU A 363 16.66 22.86 -0.84
CA LEU A 363 15.61 22.30 -0.03
C LEU A 363 16.17 21.49 1.16
N LEU A 364 17.10 20.55 0.90
CA LEU A 364 17.58 19.62 1.92
C LEU A 364 18.48 20.29 2.97
N ASN A 365 19.33 21.23 2.58
CA ASN A 365 20.30 21.86 3.49
C ASN A 365 19.67 22.84 4.50
N ALA A 366 18.40 23.19 4.31
CA ALA A 366 17.66 24.06 5.23
C ALA A 366 17.37 23.42 6.60
N VAL A 367 17.43 22.09 6.67
CA VAL A 367 17.14 21.31 7.89
C VAL A 367 18.42 20.64 8.39
N PRO A 368 18.70 20.55 9.69
CA PRO A 368 19.84 19.80 10.22
C PRO A 368 19.85 18.33 9.77
N ASN A 369 21.05 17.75 9.63
CA ASN A 369 21.18 16.39 9.09
C ASN A 369 20.56 15.29 9.97
N ASP A 370 20.53 15.50 11.27
CA ASP A 370 19.93 14.59 12.27
C ASP A 370 18.41 14.79 12.44
N LYS A 371 17.85 15.77 11.74
CA LYS A 371 16.43 16.18 11.85
C LYS A 371 15.61 15.92 10.59
N MET A 372 16.18 15.27 9.58
CA MET A 372 15.48 14.86 8.37
C MET A 372 15.96 13.49 7.90
N ILE A 373 15.01 12.65 7.49
CA ILE A 373 15.25 11.37 6.81
C ILE A 373 14.49 11.40 5.49
N VAL A 374 15.17 11.13 4.39
CA VAL A 374 14.53 11.11 3.05
C VAL A 374 14.15 9.68 2.69
N LEU A 375 12.90 9.48 2.26
CA LEU A 375 12.43 8.23 1.70
C LEU A 375 12.71 8.22 0.19
N ASP A 376 13.60 7.34 -0.28
CA ASP A 376 13.76 7.06 -1.71
C ASP A 376 12.67 6.07 -2.11
N LEU A 377 11.56 6.57 -2.69
CA LEU A 377 10.32 5.82 -2.78
C LEU A 377 10.37 4.62 -3.74
N TRP A 378 11.12 4.74 -4.84
CA TRP A 378 11.09 3.77 -5.92
C TRP A 378 12.49 3.23 -6.25
N SER A 379 13.18 2.82 -5.20
CA SER A 379 14.60 2.44 -5.29
C SER A 379 14.84 1.14 -6.07
N GLU A 380 13.85 0.26 -6.15
CA GLU A 380 13.98 -0.98 -6.92
C GLU A 380 14.04 -0.74 -8.43
N ARG A 381 13.56 0.43 -8.90
CA ARG A 381 13.50 0.75 -10.33
C ARG A 381 14.18 2.07 -10.69
N PHE A 382 13.91 3.14 -9.95
CA PHE A 382 14.44 4.48 -10.20
C PHE A 382 15.12 5.06 -8.96
N PRO A 383 16.28 4.52 -8.55
CA PRO A 383 16.97 4.92 -7.34
C PRO A 383 17.50 6.35 -7.41
N VAL A 384 16.76 7.31 -6.86
CA VAL A 384 17.11 8.74 -6.85
C VAL A 384 18.39 8.99 -6.05
N TRP A 385 18.66 8.17 -5.02
CA TRP A 385 19.87 8.27 -4.21
C TRP A 385 21.17 8.22 -5.05
N LYS A 386 21.19 7.47 -6.15
CA LYS A 386 22.37 7.37 -7.03
C LYS A 386 22.69 8.72 -7.68
N ARG A 387 21.71 9.39 -8.30
CA ARG A 387 21.91 10.67 -8.96
C ARG A 387 22.11 11.85 -8.02
N THR A 388 21.65 11.73 -6.77
CA THR A 388 21.77 12.74 -5.73
C THR A 388 22.96 12.51 -4.80
N GLN A 389 23.85 11.56 -5.12
CA GLN A 389 24.97 11.19 -4.24
C GLN A 389 24.51 10.93 -2.79
N ALA A 390 23.47 10.09 -2.64
CA ALA A 390 22.79 9.79 -1.37
C ALA A 390 22.28 11.06 -0.67
N TYR A 391 21.46 11.83 -1.42
CA TYR A 391 20.81 13.05 -0.93
C TYR A 391 21.80 14.05 -0.29
N TYR A 392 22.99 14.12 -0.89
CA TYR A 392 24.08 14.99 -0.48
C TYR A 392 24.48 14.85 0.99
N GLY A 393 24.29 13.65 1.57
CA GLY A 393 24.66 13.30 2.94
C GLY A 393 23.53 13.37 3.96
N LYS A 394 22.29 13.60 3.54
CA LYS A 394 21.12 13.39 4.40
C LYS A 394 20.95 11.89 4.71
N PRO A 395 20.49 11.55 5.91
CA PRO A 395 19.97 10.20 6.19
C PRO A 395 18.83 9.85 5.22
N TRP A 396 18.78 8.59 4.79
CA TRP A 396 17.76 8.15 3.85
C TRP A 396 17.41 6.68 4.01
N ILE A 397 16.26 6.27 3.44
CA ILE A 397 15.73 4.91 3.48
C ILE A 397 15.45 4.44 2.05
N TRP A 398 15.92 3.24 1.71
CA TRP A 398 15.66 2.54 0.46
C TRP A 398 14.26 1.92 0.49
N ASN A 399 13.35 2.31 -0.40
CA ASN A 399 12.00 1.77 -0.38
C ASN A 399 11.63 1.13 -1.72
N MET A 400 10.77 0.11 -1.63
CA MET A 400 10.10 -0.53 -2.74
C MET A 400 8.70 0.06 -2.91
N LEU A 401 8.42 0.65 -4.08
CA LEU A 401 7.10 1.16 -4.43
C LEU A 401 6.21 0.05 -5.01
N HIS A 402 6.71 -0.65 -6.00
CA HIS A 402 6.12 -1.84 -6.60
C HIS A 402 4.74 -1.65 -7.25
N ASN A 403 3.73 -1.11 -6.52
CA ASN A 403 2.32 -1.11 -6.92
C ASN A 403 1.72 0.29 -6.96
N PHE A 404 0.89 0.53 -7.98
CA PHE A 404 0.12 1.75 -8.20
C PHE A 404 -1.37 1.41 -8.19
N GLY A 405 -2.19 2.24 -7.54
CA GLY A 405 -3.66 2.11 -7.52
C GLY A 405 -4.21 0.80 -6.96
N GLN A 406 -3.39 -0.02 -6.30
CA GLN A 406 -3.73 -1.39 -5.91
C GLN A 406 -4.11 -2.27 -7.11
N ASN A 407 -3.47 -2.09 -8.25
CA ASN A 407 -3.66 -2.98 -9.40
C ASN A 407 -3.20 -4.40 -9.06
N ILE A 408 -3.97 -5.40 -9.51
CA ILE A 408 -3.74 -6.81 -9.15
C ILE A 408 -2.99 -7.61 -10.22
N ASN A 409 -2.42 -6.94 -11.22
CA ASN A 409 -1.63 -7.61 -12.25
C ASN A 409 -0.41 -8.27 -11.64
N LEU A 410 -0.05 -9.47 -12.14
CA LEU A 410 1.20 -10.11 -11.76
C LEU A 410 2.36 -9.29 -12.29
N SER A 411 3.14 -8.71 -11.40
CA SER A 411 4.26 -7.83 -11.72
C SER A 411 5.26 -7.74 -10.57
N GLY A 412 6.47 -7.26 -10.85
CA GLY A 412 7.48 -6.94 -9.87
C GLY A 412 8.91 -7.05 -10.42
N LEU A 413 9.87 -6.64 -9.59
CA LEU A 413 11.30 -6.66 -9.89
C LEU A 413 12.05 -7.54 -8.86
N MET A 414 11.81 -8.86 -8.93
CA MET A 414 12.39 -9.80 -7.94
C MET A 414 13.91 -9.69 -7.83
N SER A 415 14.63 -9.60 -8.96
CA SER A 415 16.08 -9.49 -8.94
C SER A 415 16.56 -8.22 -8.24
N SER A 416 15.93 -7.08 -8.51
CA SER A 416 16.24 -5.81 -7.82
C SER A 416 15.96 -5.89 -6.32
N VAL A 417 14.83 -6.47 -5.94
CA VAL A 417 14.43 -6.62 -4.54
C VAL A 417 15.34 -7.58 -3.76
N ALA A 418 15.81 -8.65 -4.42
CA ALA A 418 16.72 -9.61 -3.80
C ALA A 418 18.14 -9.06 -3.56
N ASN A 419 18.61 -8.15 -4.43
CA ASN A 419 20.01 -7.73 -4.45
C ASN A 419 20.22 -6.28 -3.96
N ASN A 420 19.43 -5.33 -4.48
CA ASN A 420 19.74 -3.90 -4.36
C ASN A 420 19.73 -3.35 -2.91
N PRO A 421 18.88 -3.83 -1.97
CA PRO A 421 18.97 -3.37 -0.58
C PRO A 421 20.32 -3.66 0.08
N ALA A 422 20.83 -4.88 -0.09
CA ALA A 422 22.13 -5.28 0.45
C ALA A 422 23.29 -4.59 -0.30
N GLU A 423 23.19 -4.46 -1.62
CA GLU A 423 24.17 -3.72 -2.43
C GLU A 423 24.24 -2.25 -1.99
N ALA A 424 23.09 -1.60 -1.78
CA ALA A 424 23.03 -0.23 -1.30
C ALA A 424 23.62 -0.10 0.11
N LEU A 425 23.34 -1.05 1.00
CA LEU A 425 23.88 -1.06 2.37
C LEU A 425 25.43 -1.05 2.40
N HIS A 426 26.05 -1.82 1.50
CA HIS A 426 27.51 -1.96 1.44
C HIS A 426 28.20 -0.98 0.47
N ASN A 427 27.42 -0.20 -0.28
CA ASN A 427 28.00 0.78 -1.21
C ASN A 427 28.52 2.01 -0.46
N PRO A 428 29.81 2.36 -0.54
CA PRO A 428 30.35 3.56 0.11
C PRO A 428 29.66 4.86 -0.33
N GLN A 429 29.08 4.89 -1.53
CA GLN A 429 28.36 6.06 -2.05
C GLN A 429 26.97 6.24 -1.43
N SER A 430 26.41 5.21 -0.77
CA SER A 430 25.13 5.29 -0.08
C SER A 430 25.20 6.09 1.25
N ARG A 431 26.40 6.36 1.74
CA ARG A 431 26.68 7.22 2.89
C ARG A 431 25.84 6.88 4.13
N LYS A 432 24.76 7.63 4.37
CA LYS A 432 23.88 7.53 5.55
C LYS A 432 22.58 6.79 5.24
N MET A 433 22.63 5.68 4.55
CA MET A 433 21.49 4.78 4.46
C MET A 433 21.13 4.25 5.85
N LEU A 434 19.93 4.49 6.33
CA LEU A 434 19.47 4.08 7.67
C LEU A 434 18.56 2.87 7.66
N GLY A 435 17.96 2.54 6.51
CA GLY A 435 16.96 1.51 6.52
C GLY A 435 16.44 1.12 5.14
N ILE A 436 15.46 0.24 5.19
CA ILE A 436 14.68 -0.21 4.04
C ILE A 436 13.18 -0.05 4.33
N GLY A 437 12.33 -0.09 3.31
CA GLY A 437 10.89 0.00 3.53
C GLY A 437 10.04 -0.26 2.31
N LEU A 438 8.73 -0.07 2.49
CA LEU A 438 7.66 -0.30 1.54
C LEU A 438 6.81 0.95 1.39
N THR A 439 6.70 1.46 0.17
CA THR A 439 5.97 2.70 -0.17
C THR A 439 4.95 2.49 -1.29
N MET A 440 4.41 1.28 -1.40
CA MET A 440 3.40 0.92 -2.39
C MET A 440 2.10 1.70 -2.19
N GLU A 441 1.39 2.01 -3.28
CA GLU A 441 0.07 2.67 -3.20
C GLU A 441 -1.06 1.74 -2.73
N GLY A 442 -0.87 0.44 -2.85
CA GLY A 442 -1.83 -0.55 -2.37
C GLY A 442 -1.19 -1.90 -2.08
N ILE A 443 -1.82 -2.69 -1.23
CA ILE A 443 -1.41 -4.03 -0.82
C ILE A 443 -2.46 -5.09 -1.21
N GLU A 444 -2.32 -6.31 -0.72
CA GLU A 444 -3.20 -7.45 -0.98
C GLU A 444 -3.13 -7.97 -2.42
N GLN A 445 -1.97 -7.88 -3.03
CA GLN A 445 -1.61 -8.46 -4.33
C GLN A 445 -0.12 -8.84 -4.34
N ASN A 446 0.30 -9.72 -5.27
CA ASN A 446 1.71 -10.16 -5.42
C ASN A 446 2.45 -10.49 -4.10
N PRO A 447 1.89 -11.33 -3.21
CA PRO A 447 2.43 -11.52 -1.86
C PRO A 447 3.90 -11.99 -1.85
N VAL A 448 4.37 -12.63 -2.89
CA VAL A 448 5.75 -13.09 -3.06
C VAL A 448 6.76 -11.94 -3.07
N ILE A 449 6.42 -10.79 -3.67
CA ILE A 449 7.31 -9.63 -3.77
C ILE A 449 7.50 -8.99 -2.40
N TYR A 450 6.42 -8.86 -1.64
CA TYR A 450 6.48 -8.31 -0.28
C TYR A 450 7.23 -9.24 0.68
N ASP A 451 7.01 -10.55 0.58
CA ASP A 451 7.73 -11.53 1.40
C ASP A 451 9.23 -11.52 1.09
N LEU A 452 9.61 -11.41 -0.20
CA LEU A 452 10.99 -11.26 -0.64
C LEU A 452 11.63 -9.96 -0.13
N MET A 453 10.91 -8.84 -0.22
CA MET A 453 11.42 -7.56 0.27
C MET A 453 11.69 -7.59 1.77
N LEU A 454 10.77 -8.14 2.54
CA LEU A 454 10.86 -8.19 4.00
C LEU A 454 11.83 -9.27 4.51
N GLU A 455 12.24 -10.20 3.67
CA GLU A 455 13.36 -11.12 3.99
C GLU A 455 14.67 -10.34 4.19
N ASN A 456 14.87 -9.20 3.50
CA ASN A 456 16.04 -8.34 3.64
C ASN A 456 16.16 -7.70 5.03
N VAL A 457 15.08 -7.57 5.79
CA VAL A 457 15.07 -6.93 7.13
C VAL A 457 16.12 -7.51 8.07
N TRP A 458 16.39 -8.81 7.95
CA TRP A 458 17.29 -9.56 8.82
C TRP A 458 18.54 -10.08 8.10
N ARG A 459 18.87 -9.48 6.94
CA ARG A 459 20.02 -9.85 6.09
C ARG A 459 20.85 -8.65 5.71
N ASP A 460 22.13 -8.86 5.53
CA ASP A 460 23.11 -7.89 5.01
C ASP A 460 23.75 -8.36 3.69
N THR A 461 23.26 -9.45 3.13
CA THR A 461 23.76 -10.07 1.88
C THR A 461 22.63 -10.28 0.89
N PRO A 462 22.91 -10.25 -0.42
CA PRO A 462 21.94 -10.57 -1.46
C PRO A 462 21.28 -11.93 -1.23
N ILE A 463 20.03 -12.06 -1.69
CA ILE A 463 19.26 -13.31 -1.58
C ILE A 463 19.50 -14.16 -2.82
N ASP A 464 19.91 -15.43 -2.62
CA ASP A 464 19.88 -16.44 -3.68
C ASP A 464 18.43 -16.73 -4.05
N LEU A 465 17.97 -16.11 -5.14
CA LEU A 465 16.57 -16.11 -5.54
C LEU A 465 16.08 -17.52 -5.92
N ASP A 466 16.92 -18.34 -6.57
CA ASP A 466 16.52 -19.69 -6.98
C ASP A 466 16.29 -20.63 -5.78
N SER A 467 17.14 -20.56 -4.77
CA SER A 467 16.95 -21.28 -3.51
C SER A 467 15.75 -20.75 -2.74
N TRP A 468 15.65 -19.42 -2.61
CA TRP A 468 14.58 -18.77 -1.87
C TRP A 468 13.19 -19.10 -2.44
N LEU A 469 13.03 -19.15 -3.76
CA LEU A 469 11.75 -19.47 -4.42
C LEU A 469 11.30 -20.92 -4.14
N LYS A 470 12.23 -21.87 -4.03
CA LYS A 470 11.89 -23.26 -3.62
C LYS A 470 11.39 -23.31 -2.18
N ASP A 471 12.06 -22.59 -1.29
CA ASP A 471 11.64 -22.47 0.11
C ASP A 471 10.31 -21.72 0.23
N TYR A 472 10.09 -20.68 -0.60
CA TYR A 472 8.82 -19.95 -0.68
C TYR A 472 7.68 -20.89 -1.12
N ALA A 473 7.86 -21.67 -2.17
CA ALA A 473 6.85 -22.63 -2.63
C ALA A 473 6.52 -23.68 -1.54
N LEU A 474 7.54 -24.19 -0.86
CA LEU A 474 7.36 -25.17 0.22
C LEU A 474 6.53 -24.59 1.38
N ARG A 475 6.91 -23.42 1.93
CA ARG A 475 6.21 -22.83 3.07
C ARG A 475 4.82 -22.31 2.70
N ARG A 476 4.64 -21.84 1.46
CA ARG A 476 3.36 -21.36 0.97
C ARG A 476 2.34 -22.48 0.79
N TYR A 477 2.79 -23.63 0.28
CA TYR A 477 1.90 -24.75 -0.03
C TYR A 477 1.91 -25.85 1.03
N GLY A 478 2.85 -25.80 1.97
CA GLY A 478 3.02 -26.81 3.03
C GLY A 478 3.55 -28.17 2.52
N LYS A 479 3.85 -28.28 1.24
CA LYS A 479 4.32 -29.54 0.62
C LYS A 479 5.27 -29.25 -0.54
N LYS A 480 6.36 -30.00 -0.61
CA LYS A 480 7.30 -29.91 -1.74
C LYS A 480 6.67 -30.44 -3.03
N ASN A 481 6.77 -29.67 -4.11
CA ASN A 481 6.27 -30.05 -5.43
C ASN A 481 7.13 -29.47 -6.55
N THR A 482 7.73 -30.32 -7.36
CA THR A 482 8.66 -29.92 -8.43
C THR A 482 8.01 -29.04 -9.52
N ASN A 483 6.71 -29.23 -9.81
CA ASN A 483 6.02 -28.37 -10.77
C ASN A 483 5.83 -26.97 -10.19
N ALA A 484 5.47 -26.84 -8.91
CA ALA A 484 5.36 -25.58 -8.23
C ALA A 484 6.71 -24.83 -8.19
N ASP A 485 7.82 -25.51 -7.91
CA ASP A 485 9.17 -24.93 -7.96
C ASP A 485 9.46 -24.34 -9.35
N LYS A 486 9.14 -25.08 -10.43
CA LYS A 486 9.31 -24.60 -11.82
C LYS A 486 8.40 -23.42 -12.14
N VAL A 487 7.17 -23.38 -11.61
CA VAL A 487 6.25 -22.24 -11.79
C VAL A 487 6.91 -20.98 -11.27
N TRP A 488 7.36 -20.97 -10.01
CA TRP A 488 7.99 -19.78 -9.42
C TRP A 488 9.26 -19.36 -10.15
N GLN A 489 10.07 -20.29 -10.63
CA GLN A 489 11.24 -20.00 -11.47
C GLN A 489 10.87 -19.36 -12.82
N ILE A 490 9.74 -19.75 -13.43
CA ILE A 490 9.27 -19.11 -14.66
C ILE A 490 8.71 -17.72 -14.34
N LEU A 491 7.88 -17.59 -13.31
CA LEU A 491 7.29 -16.30 -12.91
C LEU A 491 8.36 -15.27 -12.56
N SER A 492 9.46 -15.68 -11.91
CA SER A 492 10.56 -14.77 -11.56
C SER A 492 11.28 -14.17 -12.78
N ARG A 493 11.22 -14.86 -13.93
CA ARG A 493 11.85 -14.42 -15.20
C ARG A 493 10.86 -13.82 -16.20
N THR A 494 9.58 -13.81 -15.85
CA THR A 494 8.51 -13.27 -16.69
C THR A 494 7.83 -12.09 -15.99
N VAL A 495 6.70 -12.29 -15.37
CA VAL A 495 5.90 -11.26 -14.71
C VAL A 495 6.66 -10.53 -13.59
N TYR A 496 7.60 -11.20 -12.93
CA TYR A 496 8.41 -10.61 -11.85
C TYR A 496 9.81 -10.14 -12.32
N ALA A 497 9.98 -9.92 -13.61
CA ALA A 497 11.14 -9.28 -14.22
C ALA A 497 10.72 -8.04 -15.05
N ASP A 498 9.64 -7.39 -14.69
CA ASP A 498 9.01 -6.32 -15.45
C ASP A 498 9.74 -4.98 -15.28
N THR A 499 10.53 -4.62 -16.29
CA THR A 499 11.23 -3.33 -16.35
C THR A 499 10.51 -2.27 -17.22
N ILE A 500 9.33 -2.56 -17.76
CA ILE A 500 8.63 -1.71 -18.73
C ILE A 500 7.41 -1.04 -18.12
N THR A 501 6.56 -1.79 -17.38
CA THR A 501 5.28 -1.29 -16.91
C THR A 501 5.36 -0.75 -15.47
N ASN A 502 4.39 0.06 -15.09
CA ASN A 502 4.23 0.58 -13.74
C ASN A 502 3.14 -0.25 -13.02
N GLY A 503 3.54 -1.30 -12.29
CA GLY A 503 2.61 -2.18 -11.59
C GLY A 503 1.98 -3.28 -12.43
N GLY A 504 2.57 -3.64 -13.57
CA GLY A 504 2.14 -4.70 -14.48
C GLY A 504 1.43 -4.18 -15.74
N ALA A 505 1.38 -5.04 -16.77
CA ALA A 505 0.61 -4.74 -17.97
C ALA A 505 -0.89 -4.73 -17.66
N GLU A 506 -1.58 -3.68 -18.06
CA GLU A 506 -3.05 -3.57 -17.88
C GLU A 506 -3.79 -4.58 -18.73
N SER A 507 -4.92 -5.05 -18.22
CA SER A 507 -5.85 -5.88 -19.01
C SER A 507 -6.69 -5.01 -19.92
N ILE A 508 -6.80 -5.36 -21.21
CA ILE A 508 -7.70 -4.71 -22.14
C ILE A 508 -9.17 -4.80 -21.68
N ILE A 509 -9.51 -5.78 -20.86
CA ILE A 509 -10.87 -5.93 -20.31
C ILE A 509 -11.26 -4.74 -19.45
N THR A 510 -10.32 -4.21 -18.67
CA THR A 510 -10.57 -3.11 -17.73
C THR A 510 -10.50 -1.73 -18.39
N ALA A 511 -9.98 -1.64 -19.61
CA ALA A 511 -9.94 -0.40 -20.35
C ALA A 511 -11.32 0.03 -20.86
N ARG A 512 -11.52 1.34 -21.08
CA ARG A 512 -12.70 1.83 -21.82
C ARG A 512 -12.68 1.22 -23.23
N PRO A 513 -13.79 0.64 -23.71
CA PRO A 513 -13.81 -0.14 -24.96
C PRO A 513 -13.37 0.66 -26.18
N THR A 514 -12.44 0.09 -26.96
CA THR A 514 -11.88 0.70 -28.16
C THR A 514 -11.25 -0.37 -29.06
N PHE A 515 -10.99 -0.02 -30.31
CA PHE A 515 -10.19 -0.83 -31.25
C PHE A 515 -8.69 -0.63 -31.10
N GLN A 516 -8.24 0.34 -30.31
CA GLN A 516 -6.81 0.59 -30.10
C GLN A 516 -6.18 -0.56 -29.33
N GLU A 517 -4.96 -0.93 -29.72
CA GLU A 517 -4.16 -1.94 -29.05
C GLU A 517 -3.71 -1.48 -27.65
N ASN A 518 -3.38 -0.20 -27.53
CA ASN A 518 -3.03 0.42 -26.27
C ASN A 518 -3.94 1.64 -26.02
N PRO A 519 -5.03 1.47 -25.28
CA PRO A 519 -6.10 2.48 -25.18
C PRO A 519 -5.70 3.74 -24.40
N GLY A 520 -4.50 3.81 -23.88
CA GLY A 520 -4.03 4.90 -23.02
C GLY A 520 -4.27 4.59 -21.53
N GLY A 521 -4.05 5.57 -20.69
CA GLY A 521 -4.08 5.43 -19.24
C GLY A 521 -2.69 5.58 -18.63
N THR A 522 -2.50 5.15 -17.40
CA THR A 522 -1.24 5.28 -16.67
C THR A 522 -0.25 4.16 -16.95
N SER A 523 -0.70 3.07 -17.54
CA SER A 523 0.10 1.91 -17.89
C SER A 523 -0.15 1.46 -19.35
N THR A 524 0.27 0.28 -19.72
CA THR A 524 0.21 -0.25 -21.09
C THR A 524 -0.28 -1.69 -21.09
N THR A 525 -0.99 -2.09 -22.15
CA THR A 525 -1.36 -3.49 -22.40
C THR A 525 -0.20 -4.32 -22.96
N LYS A 526 0.94 -3.69 -23.29
CA LYS A 526 2.11 -4.36 -23.83
C LYS A 526 2.79 -5.23 -22.78
N LEU A 527 2.93 -6.52 -23.07
CA LEU A 527 3.58 -7.47 -22.16
C LEU A 527 5.11 -7.29 -22.16
N PRO A 528 5.76 -7.21 -21.00
CA PRO A 528 7.22 -7.10 -20.89
C PRO A 528 7.94 -8.45 -21.02
N TYR A 529 7.22 -9.53 -21.31
CA TYR A 529 7.75 -10.91 -21.35
C TYR A 529 7.09 -11.72 -22.48
N ASN A 530 7.68 -12.88 -22.79
CA ASN A 530 7.07 -13.82 -23.73
C ASN A 530 5.84 -14.51 -23.07
N PRO A 531 4.62 -14.28 -23.57
CA PRO A 531 3.41 -14.84 -22.98
C PRO A 531 3.35 -16.38 -22.99
N LEU A 532 4.05 -17.05 -23.90
CA LEU A 532 4.12 -18.52 -23.94
C LEU A 532 4.82 -19.09 -22.69
N GLU A 533 5.77 -18.38 -22.10
CA GLU A 533 6.39 -18.82 -20.85
C GLU A 533 5.37 -18.77 -19.69
N LEU A 534 4.52 -17.74 -19.62
CA LEU A 534 3.45 -17.69 -18.61
C LEU A 534 2.42 -18.82 -18.84
N VAL A 535 2.07 -19.13 -20.09
CA VAL A 535 1.18 -20.26 -20.43
C VAL A 535 1.82 -21.60 -20.01
N LYS A 536 3.14 -21.74 -20.11
CA LYS A 536 3.87 -22.90 -19.60
C LYS A 536 3.80 -23.02 -18.08
N ALA A 537 3.96 -21.88 -17.35
CA ALA A 537 3.77 -21.84 -15.90
C ALA A 537 2.33 -22.24 -15.53
N TRP A 538 1.35 -21.75 -16.26
CA TRP A 538 -0.06 -22.11 -16.07
C TRP A 538 -0.31 -23.62 -16.23
N ASN A 539 0.27 -24.25 -17.25
CA ASN A 539 0.16 -25.70 -17.41
C ASN A 539 0.83 -26.48 -16.27
N LEU A 540 1.99 -26.02 -15.77
CA LEU A 540 2.68 -26.64 -14.66
C LEU A 540 1.92 -26.52 -13.33
N ILE A 541 1.30 -25.37 -13.04
CA ILE A 541 0.51 -25.21 -11.81
C ILE A 541 -0.75 -26.08 -11.84
N MET A 542 -1.37 -26.26 -13.02
CA MET A 542 -2.48 -27.22 -13.17
C MET A 542 -2.02 -28.65 -12.88
N ALA A 543 -0.84 -29.05 -13.33
CA ALA A 543 -0.28 -30.37 -13.05
C ALA A 543 0.03 -30.59 -11.55
N ALA A 544 0.23 -29.53 -10.77
CA ALA A 544 0.43 -29.59 -9.32
C ALA A 544 -0.89 -29.69 -8.51
N SER A 545 -2.04 -29.49 -9.16
CA SER A 545 -3.34 -29.31 -8.48
C SER A 545 -3.74 -30.49 -7.60
N ASN A 546 -3.53 -31.74 -8.03
CA ASN A 546 -3.92 -32.90 -7.23
C ASN A 546 -3.19 -32.96 -5.87
N ASP A 547 -1.92 -32.53 -5.84
CA ASP A 547 -1.08 -32.54 -4.65
C ASP A 547 -1.36 -31.36 -3.71
N LEU A 548 -1.69 -30.19 -4.26
CA LEU A 548 -1.65 -28.91 -3.55
C LEU A 548 -3.02 -28.25 -3.35
N LYS A 549 -4.11 -28.81 -3.88
CA LYS A 549 -5.46 -28.23 -3.89
C LYS A 549 -6.01 -27.79 -2.53
N ASN A 550 -5.52 -28.36 -1.44
CA ASN A 550 -5.98 -28.06 -0.09
C ASN A 550 -5.23 -26.87 0.56
N SER A 551 -4.16 -26.38 -0.08
CA SER A 551 -3.42 -25.21 0.40
C SER A 551 -4.11 -23.92 0.00
N ASP A 552 -4.37 -23.03 0.96
CA ASP A 552 -4.99 -21.73 0.71
C ASP A 552 -4.12 -20.86 -0.22
N GLY A 553 -2.78 -20.86 -0.04
CA GLY A 553 -1.86 -20.17 -0.93
C GLY A 553 -1.89 -20.72 -2.35
N PHE A 554 -2.01 -22.04 -2.52
CA PHE A 554 -2.14 -22.65 -3.85
C PHE A 554 -3.46 -22.27 -4.53
N GLN A 555 -4.56 -22.27 -3.79
CA GLN A 555 -5.86 -21.87 -4.31
C GLN A 555 -5.86 -20.43 -4.81
N PHE A 556 -5.17 -19.52 -4.09
CA PHE A 556 -4.99 -18.14 -4.56
C PHE A 556 -4.14 -18.10 -5.84
N ASP A 557 -2.97 -18.71 -5.84
CA ASP A 557 -2.01 -18.60 -6.94
C ASP A 557 -2.53 -19.23 -8.23
N VAL A 558 -3.26 -20.35 -8.16
CA VAL A 558 -3.84 -20.99 -9.35
C VAL A 558 -4.93 -20.13 -9.99
N VAL A 559 -5.70 -19.40 -9.18
CA VAL A 559 -6.70 -18.44 -9.67
C VAL A 559 -6.01 -17.22 -10.28
N ASP A 560 -5.03 -16.65 -9.61
CA ASP A 560 -4.37 -15.41 -10.04
C ASP A 560 -3.51 -15.59 -11.30
N ILE A 561 -2.77 -16.70 -11.40
CA ILE A 561 -2.04 -17.07 -12.63
C ILE A 561 -3.03 -17.29 -13.79
N THR A 562 -4.16 -17.98 -13.55
CA THR A 562 -5.20 -18.18 -14.58
C THR A 562 -5.78 -16.84 -15.00
N ARG A 563 -6.10 -15.94 -14.07
CA ARG A 563 -6.58 -14.58 -14.35
C ARG A 563 -5.60 -13.84 -15.25
N GLN A 564 -4.30 -13.86 -14.95
CA GLN A 564 -3.30 -13.17 -15.74
C GLN A 564 -3.19 -13.74 -17.16
N VAL A 565 -3.19 -15.06 -17.33
CA VAL A 565 -3.18 -15.69 -18.65
C VAL A 565 -4.40 -15.31 -19.47
N MET A 566 -5.59 -15.29 -18.83
CA MET A 566 -6.84 -14.91 -19.51
C MET A 566 -6.87 -13.41 -19.85
N ALA A 567 -6.34 -12.54 -18.98
CA ALA A 567 -6.21 -11.12 -19.26
C ALA A 567 -5.31 -10.85 -20.48
N ASN A 568 -4.17 -11.55 -20.55
CA ASN A 568 -3.27 -11.46 -21.70
C ASN A 568 -3.94 -11.96 -23.00
N TYR A 569 -4.68 -13.07 -22.92
CA TYR A 569 -5.38 -13.63 -24.09
C TYR A 569 -6.51 -12.71 -24.55
N ALA A 570 -7.18 -12.01 -23.66
CA ALA A 570 -8.23 -11.05 -24.01
C ALA A 570 -7.72 -9.97 -25.00
N THR A 571 -6.49 -9.51 -24.84
CA THR A 571 -5.86 -8.56 -25.77
C THR A 571 -5.76 -9.13 -27.20
N ILE A 572 -5.40 -10.41 -27.33
CA ILE A 572 -5.35 -11.07 -28.65
C ILE A 572 -6.73 -11.16 -29.29
N VAL A 573 -7.75 -11.48 -28.50
CA VAL A 573 -9.14 -11.56 -29.00
C VAL A 573 -9.63 -10.17 -29.43
N GLN A 574 -9.33 -9.12 -28.64
CA GLN A 574 -9.68 -7.73 -28.97
C GLN A 574 -8.99 -7.26 -30.26
N GLN A 575 -7.71 -7.57 -30.45
CA GLN A 575 -6.99 -7.26 -31.68
C GLN A 575 -7.61 -7.95 -32.90
N GLN A 576 -8.03 -9.22 -32.76
CA GLN A 576 -8.73 -9.92 -33.83
C GLN A 576 -10.08 -9.26 -34.16
N ILE A 577 -10.83 -8.80 -33.15
CA ILE A 577 -12.08 -8.06 -33.34
C ILE A 577 -11.84 -6.75 -34.11
N ALA A 578 -10.75 -6.04 -33.78
CA ALA A 578 -10.37 -4.82 -34.52
C ALA A 578 -10.02 -5.11 -35.99
N ILE A 579 -9.35 -6.22 -36.27
CA ILE A 579 -9.09 -6.69 -37.64
C ILE A 579 -10.38 -7.03 -38.39
N ASP A 580 -11.29 -7.75 -37.73
CA ASP A 580 -12.60 -8.14 -38.34
C ASP A 580 -13.41 -6.89 -38.70
N TYR A 581 -13.46 -5.90 -37.83
CA TYR A 581 -14.12 -4.62 -38.08
C TYR A 581 -13.48 -3.90 -39.31
N LYS A 582 -12.14 -3.77 -39.31
CA LYS A 582 -11.40 -3.15 -40.42
C LYS A 582 -11.66 -3.81 -41.76
N ASN A 583 -11.77 -5.14 -41.76
CA ASN A 583 -12.03 -5.93 -42.94
C ASN A 583 -13.57 -5.98 -43.31
N LYS A 584 -14.42 -5.31 -42.53
CA LYS A 584 -15.89 -5.35 -42.67
C LYS A 584 -16.47 -6.75 -42.61
N ASP A 585 -15.80 -7.72 -41.96
CA ASP A 585 -16.30 -9.08 -41.77
C ASP A 585 -17.25 -9.13 -40.57
N SER A 586 -18.51 -8.79 -40.81
CA SER A 586 -19.58 -8.77 -39.81
C SER A 586 -19.80 -10.13 -39.13
N LYS A 587 -19.55 -11.24 -39.84
CA LYS A 587 -19.72 -12.60 -39.28
C LYS A 587 -18.61 -12.93 -38.30
N ALA A 588 -17.36 -12.67 -38.67
CA ALA A 588 -16.19 -12.86 -37.79
C ALA A 588 -16.27 -11.92 -36.58
N PHE A 589 -16.61 -10.63 -36.82
CA PHE A 589 -16.81 -9.64 -35.77
C PHE A 589 -17.80 -10.13 -34.69
N LYS A 590 -19.04 -10.55 -35.09
CA LYS A 590 -20.04 -11.07 -34.16
C LYS A 590 -19.54 -12.28 -33.37
N LYS A 591 -18.88 -13.22 -34.04
CA LYS A 591 -18.34 -14.43 -33.41
C LYS A 591 -17.30 -14.11 -32.36
N ASN A 592 -16.32 -13.26 -32.71
CA ASN A 592 -15.17 -12.95 -31.84
C ASN A 592 -15.58 -12.01 -30.69
N SER A 593 -16.51 -11.08 -30.92
CA SER A 593 -17.14 -10.26 -29.87
C SER A 593 -17.90 -11.11 -28.86
N ALA A 594 -18.71 -12.08 -29.30
CA ALA A 594 -19.36 -13.01 -28.39
C ALA A 594 -18.38 -13.84 -27.59
N GLN A 595 -17.28 -14.30 -28.20
CA GLN A 595 -16.20 -15.01 -27.50
C GLN A 595 -15.54 -14.13 -26.42
N PHE A 596 -15.30 -12.85 -26.69
CA PHE A 596 -14.74 -11.90 -25.73
C PHE A 596 -15.65 -11.72 -24.51
N ILE A 597 -16.96 -11.55 -24.73
CA ILE A 597 -17.96 -11.44 -23.66
C ILE A 597 -18.02 -12.71 -22.80
N VAL A 598 -17.97 -13.89 -23.42
CA VAL A 598 -17.92 -15.17 -22.71
C VAL A 598 -16.63 -15.28 -21.86
N LEU A 599 -15.50 -14.82 -22.39
CA LEU A 599 -14.23 -14.82 -21.65
C LEU A 599 -14.30 -13.96 -20.39
N ILE A 600 -14.90 -12.75 -20.45
CA ILE A 600 -15.10 -11.89 -19.27
C ILE A 600 -15.98 -12.61 -18.22
N SER A 601 -17.07 -13.25 -18.66
CA SER A 601 -17.97 -13.96 -17.76
C SER A 601 -17.32 -15.20 -17.12
N ASP A 602 -16.51 -15.93 -17.87
CA ASP A 602 -15.76 -17.07 -17.33
C ASP A 602 -14.72 -16.62 -16.30
N LEU A 603 -14.08 -15.47 -16.55
CA LEU A 603 -13.12 -14.86 -15.61
C LEU A 603 -13.82 -14.37 -14.34
N ASP A 604 -14.99 -13.74 -14.45
CA ASP A 604 -15.80 -13.36 -13.28
C ASP A 604 -16.15 -14.58 -12.41
N ASN A 605 -16.58 -15.68 -13.05
CA ASN A 605 -16.89 -16.92 -12.37
C ASN A 605 -15.66 -17.56 -11.70
N LEU A 606 -14.48 -17.48 -12.32
CA LEU A 606 -13.24 -17.94 -11.70
C LEU A 606 -12.94 -17.13 -10.42
N LEU A 607 -12.99 -15.81 -10.52
CA LEU A 607 -12.64 -14.90 -9.42
C LEU A 607 -13.65 -14.96 -8.28
N SER A 608 -14.92 -15.33 -8.54
CA SER A 608 -15.94 -15.54 -7.50
C SER A 608 -15.59 -16.67 -6.52
N THR A 609 -14.60 -17.50 -6.85
CA THR A 609 -14.15 -18.61 -6.00
C THR A 609 -13.21 -18.20 -4.88
N ARG A 610 -12.82 -16.91 -4.81
CA ARG A 610 -11.90 -16.38 -3.80
C ARG A 610 -12.41 -15.08 -3.22
N LYS A 611 -12.39 -14.98 -1.89
CA LYS A 611 -12.75 -13.75 -1.16
C LYS A 611 -11.89 -12.54 -1.54
N ASP A 612 -10.66 -12.81 -1.99
CA ASP A 612 -9.66 -11.80 -2.39
C ASP A 612 -10.10 -10.98 -3.61
N PHE A 613 -11.07 -11.49 -4.38
CA PHE A 613 -11.49 -10.91 -5.66
C PHE A 613 -13.00 -10.60 -5.71
N LEU A 614 -13.63 -10.20 -4.60
CA LEU A 614 -15.06 -9.92 -4.55
C LEU A 614 -15.33 -8.42 -4.40
N LEU A 615 -15.92 -7.78 -5.42
CA LEU A 615 -16.40 -6.39 -5.36
C LEU A 615 -17.33 -6.16 -4.16
N GLY A 616 -18.18 -7.16 -3.88
CA GLY A 616 -19.14 -7.08 -2.76
C GLY A 616 -18.49 -6.83 -1.41
N ASN A 617 -17.29 -7.36 -1.16
CA ASN A 617 -16.56 -7.11 0.08
C ASN A 617 -16.18 -5.63 0.22
N TRP A 618 -15.58 -5.05 -0.82
CA TRP A 618 -15.17 -3.65 -0.86
C TRP A 618 -16.34 -2.69 -0.60
N LEU A 619 -17.45 -2.87 -1.31
CA LEU A 619 -18.63 -2.03 -1.17
C LEU A 619 -19.35 -2.23 0.18
N ASN A 620 -19.42 -3.47 0.66
CA ASN A 620 -20.05 -3.77 1.94
C ASN A 620 -19.24 -3.21 3.12
N ASP A 621 -17.91 -3.28 3.06
CA ASP A 621 -17.05 -2.72 4.10
C ASP A 621 -17.14 -1.19 4.15
N ALA A 622 -17.28 -0.53 2.99
CA ALA A 622 -17.59 0.90 2.94
C ALA A 622 -18.92 1.22 3.64
N LYS A 623 -19.99 0.51 3.31
CA LYS A 623 -21.32 0.73 3.92
C LYS A 623 -21.37 0.47 5.41
N LYS A 624 -20.55 -0.45 5.94
CA LYS A 624 -20.49 -0.73 7.39
C LYS A 624 -20.02 0.47 8.24
N TRP A 625 -19.29 1.40 7.64
CA TRP A 625 -18.87 2.63 8.32
C TRP A 625 -20.00 3.66 8.45
N GLY A 626 -21.02 3.59 7.60
CA GLY A 626 -22.16 4.54 7.61
C GLY A 626 -23.16 4.23 8.73
N ASN A 627 -23.47 5.25 9.54
CA ASN A 627 -24.47 5.19 10.61
C ASN A 627 -25.88 5.49 10.11
N THR A 628 -26.01 6.28 9.02
CA THR A 628 -27.29 6.63 8.41
C THR A 628 -27.37 6.10 6.97
N PRO A 629 -28.57 6.04 6.35
CA PRO A 629 -28.71 5.67 4.94
C PRO A 629 -27.88 6.58 4.02
N GLU A 630 -27.87 7.90 4.28
CA GLU A 630 -27.15 8.91 3.49
C GLU A 630 -25.63 8.69 3.58
N GLU A 631 -25.10 8.39 4.78
CA GLU A 631 -23.69 8.04 4.95
C GLU A 631 -23.33 6.76 4.19
N LYS A 632 -24.19 5.74 4.22
CA LYS A 632 -23.95 4.48 3.51
C LYS A 632 -23.93 4.68 1.99
N GLU A 633 -24.82 5.51 1.47
CA GLU A 633 -24.86 5.89 0.06
C GLU A 633 -23.60 6.67 -0.34
N LEU A 634 -23.22 7.68 0.46
CA LEU A 634 -21.99 8.45 0.22
C LEU A 634 -20.74 7.56 0.19
N TYR A 635 -20.63 6.63 1.14
CA TYR A 635 -19.46 5.75 1.23
C TYR A 635 -19.43 4.72 0.09
N GLU A 636 -20.56 4.15 -0.28
CA GLU A 636 -20.66 3.27 -1.45
C GLU A 636 -20.29 4.01 -2.74
N LYS A 637 -20.78 5.24 -2.93
CA LYS A 637 -20.41 6.10 -4.06
C LYS A 637 -18.90 6.38 -4.09
N ASN A 638 -18.30 6.72 -2.96
CA ASN A 638 -16.86 6.92 -2.83
C ASN A 638 -16.08 5.65 -3.20
N ALA A 639 -16.53 4.49 -2.71
CA ALA A 639 -15.90 3.21 -2.97
C ALA A 639 -15.98 2.80 -4.45
N ARG A 640 -17.12 3.03 -5.11
CA ARG A 640 -17.30 2.80 -6.55
C ARG A 640 -16.47 3.76 -7.40
N ASN A 641 -16.49 5.03 -7.05
CA ASN A 641 -15.79 6.09 -7.79
C ASN A 641 -14.28 5.89 -7.80
N LEU A 642 -13.67 5.62 -6.65
CA LEU A 642 -12.21 5.45 -6.52
C LEU A 642 -11.66 4.35 -7.45
N ILE A 643 -12.38 3.25 -7.63
CA ILE A 643 -11.93 2.10 -8.43
C ILE A 643 -12.39 2.13 -9.90
N THR A 644 -13.03 3.23 -10.34
CA THR A 644 -13.53 3.40 -11.71
C THR A 644 -13.11 4.75 -12.31
N LEU A 645 -13.92 5.79 -12.07
CA LEU A 645 -13.69 7.12 -12.62
C LEU A 645 -12.64 7.93 -11.84
N TRP A 646 -12.44 7.61 -10.58
CA TRP A 646 -11.56 8.29 -9.63
C TRP A 646 -11.98 9.74 -9.29
N GLY A 647 -12.58 10.45 -10.23
CA GLY A 647 -13.07 11.81 -10.16
C GLY A 647 -14.47 11.94 -10.75
N ASP A 648 -14.76 13.09 -11.38
CA ASP A 648 -15.99 13.30 -12.13
C ASP A 648 -16.04 12.46 -13.43
N ARG A 649 -17.12 12.59 -14.19
CA ARG A 649 -17.30 11.83 -15.43
C ARG A 649 -16.23 12.04 -16.49
N ASP A 650 -15.53 13.16 -16.43
CA ASP A 650 -14.52 13.57 -17.41
C ASP A 650 -13.10 13.44 -16.90
N ASN A 651 -12.91 12.95 -15.67
CA ASN A 651 -11.61 12.88 -15.04
C ASN A 651 -10.67 11.92 -15.80
N ARG A 652 -9.43 12.37 -16.01
CA ARG A 652 -8.40 11.60 -16.72
C ARG A 652 -7.77 10.48 -15.92
N LEU A 653 -8.04 10.38 -14.60
CA LEU A 653 -7.61 9.26 -13.75
C LEU A 653 -8.55 8.05 -13.85
N HIS A 654 -9.56 8.06 -14.73
CA HIS A 654 -10.40 6.89 -14.92
C HIS A 654 -9.53 5.63 -15.14
N GLU A 655 -9.90 4.54 -14.49
CA GLU A 655 -9.21 3.24 -14.57
C GLU A 655 -7.83 3.18 -13.90
N TYR A 656 -7.34 4.27 -13.26
CA TYR A 656 -6.06 4.26 -12.53
C TYR A 656 -6.01 3.14 -11.48
N ALA A 657 -7.08 2.95 -10.74
CA ALA A 657 -7.21 1.93 -9.69
C ALA A 657 -8.13 0.76 -10.12
N CYS A 658 -8.07 0.36 -11.39
CA CYS A 658 -8.92 -0.68 -11.93
C CYS A 658 -8.74 -2.03 -11.23
N LYS A 659 -9.83 -2.79 -11.11
CA LYS A 659 -9.87 -4.07 -10.41
C LYS A 659 -10.48 -5.16 -11.28
N GLN A 660 -9.76 -6.25 -11.48
CA GLN A 660 -10.33 -7.47 -12.04
C GLN A 660 -10.98 -8.29 -10.91
N TRP A 661 -12.14 -7.85 -10.42
CA TRP A 661 -12.89 -8.53 -9.37
C TRP A 661 -14.19 -9.13 -9.91
N SER A 662 -14.62 -10.26 -9.33
CA SER A 662 -15.95 -10.81 -9.57
C SER A 662 -17.01 -9.81 -9.11
N GLY A 663 -18.07 -9.70 -9.89
CA GLY A 663 -19.06 -8.65 -9.77
C GLY A 663 -18.71 -7.40 -10.58
N MET A 664 -17.45 -6.94 -10.53
CA MET A 664 -17.01 -5.80 -11.34
C MET A 664 -16.82 -6.19 -12.81
N LEU A 665 -16.27 -7.37 -13.09
CA LEU A 665 -16.12 -7.88 -14.44
C LEU A 665 -17.48 -7.98 -15.15
N ASN A 666 -18.47 -8.61 -14.53
CA ASN A 666 -19.80 -8.75 -15.12
C ASN A 666 -20.66 -7.48 -15.01
N GLY A 667 -20.57 -6.73 -13.87
CA GLY A 667 -21.45 -5.60 -13.59
C GLY A 667 -20.97 -4.26 -14.14
N PHE A 668 -19.67 -4.14 -14.51
CA PHE A 668 -19.10 -2.91 -15.04
C PHE A 668 -18.43 -3.13 -16.40
N TYR A 669 -17.33 -3.89 -16.46
CA TYR A 669 -16.52 -3.98 -17.68
C TYR A 669 -17.25 -4.71 -18.82
N LYS A 670 -17.90 -5.83 -18.54
CA LYS A 670 -18.64 -6.60 -19.56
C LYS A 670 -19.72 -5.75 -20.22
N ILE A 671 -20.49 -4.99 -19.43
CA ILE A 671 -21.58 -4.16 -19.95
C ILE A 671 -21.02 -3.06 -20.88
N ARG A 672 -19.87 -2.48 -20.56
CA ARG A 672 -19.19 -1.51 -21.42
C ARG A 672 -18.84 -2.13 -22.79
N TRP A 673 -18.24 -3.33 -22.79
CA TRP A 673 -17.89 -4.05 -24.01
C TRP A 673 -19.10 -4.52 -24.80
N GLU A 674 -20.17 -4.96 -24.15
CA GLU A 674 -21.45 -5.30 -24.80
C GLU A 674 -22.02 -4.09 -25.54
N LYS A 675 -22.10 -2.93 -24.88
CA LYS A 675 -22.57 -1.67 -25.50
C LYS A 675 -21.70 -1.25 -26.69
N PHE A 676 -20.37 -1.41 -26.58
CA PHE A 676 -19.44 -1.13 -27.66
C PHE A 676 -19.69 -2.04 -28.87
N PHE A 677 -19.75 -3.34 -28.68
CA PHE A 677 -19.97 -4.29 -29.76
C PHE A 677 -21.35 -4.13 -30.39
N ASP A 678 -22.36 -3.83 -29.62
CA ASP A 678 -23.73 -3.59 -30.13
C ASP A 678 -23.77 -2.33 -30.99
N GLN A 679 -23.10 -1.23 -30.58
CA GLN A 679 -23.06 -0.01 -31.39
C GLN A 679 -22.28 -0.24 -32.68
N VAL A 680 -21.10 -0.82 -32.61
CA VAL A 680 -20.29 -1.14 -33.78
C VAL A 680 -21.04 -2.03 -34.76
N ASN A 681 -21.74 -3.06 -34.24
CA ASN A 681 -22.51 -3.96 -35.08
C ASN A 681 -23.70 -3.23 -35.78
N ARG A 682 -24.38 -2.31 -35.06
CA ARG A 682 -25.43 -1.46 -35.69
C ARG A 682 -24.87 -0.60 -36.82
N ASP A 683 -23.71 0.02 -36.61
CA ASP A 683 -23.07 0.87 -37.59
C ASP A 683 -22.60 0.07 -38.82
N MET A 684 -22.00 -1.14 -38.58
CA MET A 684 -21.62 -2.04 -39.70
C MET A 684 -22.83 -2.46 -40.54
N VAL A 685 -23.98 -2.80 -39.92
CA VAL A 685 -25.22 -3.17 -40.65
C VAL A 685 -25.74 -1.98 -41.46
N GLN A 686 -25.61 -0.76 -40.96
CA GLN A 686 -26.01 0.46 -41.63
C GLN A 686 -24.95 0.99 -42.63
N ASN A 687 -23.83 0.30 -42.75
CA ASN A 687 -22.67 0.73 -43.54
C ASN A 687 -22.13 2.14 -43.12
N LYS A 688 -22.21 2.43 -41.82
CA LYS A 688 -21.65 3.65 -41.20
C LYS A 688 -20.33 3.32 -40.55
N GLU A 689 -19.47 4.33 -40.50
CA GLU A 689 -18.24 4.26 -39.70
C GLU A 689 -18.57 4.49 -38.21
N PHE A 690 -17.94 3.71 -37.34
CA PHE A 690 -18.12 3.84 -35.89
C PHE A 690 -17.45 5.13 -35.38
N ASP A 691 -18.18 5.93 -34.61
CA ASP A 691 -17.69 7.14 -33.97
C ASP A 691 -17.27 6.86 -32.51
N GLN A 692 -15.96 6.68 -32.31
CA GLN A 692 -15.39 6.43 -30.99
C GLN A 692 -15.67 7.57 -30.01
N LYS A 693 -15.58 8.84 -30.45
CA LYS A 693 -15.77 10.00 -29.56
C LYS A 693 -17.19 10.10 -29.06
N LEU A 694 -18.17 9.89 -29.94
CA LEU A 694 -19.58 9.88 -29.56
C LEU A 694 -19.87 8.71 -28.60
N PHE A 695 -19.29 7.55 -28.86
CA PHE A 695 -19.42 6.40 -27.98
C PHE A 695 -18.82 6.67 -26.60
N ASP A 696 -17.64 7.29 -26.54
CA ASP A 696 -16.97 7.62 -25.26
C ASP A 696 -17.83 8.56 -24.41
N GLU A 697 -18.50 9.55 -25.00
CA GLU A 697 -19.39 10.46 -24.24
C GLU A 697 -20.59 9.70 -23.65
N VAL A 698 -21.22 8.81 -24.41
CA VAL A 698 -22.31 7.95 -23.91
C VAL A 698 -21.82 7.02 -22.81
N MET A 699 -20.57 6.55 -22.92
CA MET A 699 -19.97 5.64 -21.94
C MET A 699 -19.67 6.35 -20.63
N LYS A 700 -19.14 7.58 -20.68
CA LYS A 700 -18.90 8.41 -19.47
C LYS A 700 -20.20 8.61 -18.67
N ASP A 701 -21.31 8.87 -19.34
CA ASP A 701 -22.61 9.02 -18.66
C ASP A 701 -23.07 7.72 -18.00
N TRP A 702 -22.88 6.59 -18.69
CA TRP A 702 -23.21 5.28 -18.14
C TRP A 702 -22.33 4.93 -16.94
N GLU A 703 -21.03 5.19 -17.02
CA GLU A 703 -20.07 4.96 -15.92
C GLU A 703 -20.40 5.84 -14.70
N TRP A 704 -20.77 7.11 -14.92
CA TRP A 704 -21.22 7.98 -13.85
C TRP A 704 -22.50 7.51 -13.18
N ASN A 705 -23.46 6.99 -13.96
CA ASN A 705 -24.66 6.38 -13.42
C ASN A 705 -24.34 5.13 -12.59
N TRP A 706 -23.38 4.31 -13.02
CA TRP A 706 -22.93 3.17 -12.24
C TRP A 706 -22.27 3.56 -10.92
N VAL A 707 -21.50 4.64 -10.90
CA VAL A 707 -20.90 5.19 -9.67
C VAL A 707 -21.96 5.61 -8.65
N ASN A 708 -23.08 6.14 -9.13
CA ASN A 708 -24.21 6.59 -8.29
C ASN A 708 -25.27 5.49 -8.05
N ALA A 709 -25.05 4.26 -8.53
CA ALA A 709 -25.97 3.16 -8.31
C ALA A 709 -25.76 2.49 -6.95
N THR A 710 -26.81 1.80 -6.47
CA THR A 710 -26.84 1.10 -5.18
C THR A 710 -27.04 -0.40 -5.32
N GLU A 711 -26.72 -0.96 -6.50
CA GLU A 711 -26.80 -2.40 -6.74
C GLU A 711 -25.90 -3.18 -5.79
N THR A 712 -26.42 -4.29 -5.27
CA THR A 712 -25.66 -5.14 -4.34
C THR A 712 -24.89 -6.22 -5.07
N TYR A 713 -23.71 -6.51 -4.60
CA TYR A 713 -22.83 -7.59 -5.08
C TYR A 713 -22.60 -8.61 -3.97
N THR A 714 -22.40 -9.87 -4.37
CA THR A 714 -22.18 -10.96 -3.38
C THR A 714 -20.87 -10.79 -2.62
N THR A 715 -20.93 -11.08 -1.33
CA THR A 715 -19.76 -11.21 -0.46
C THR A 715 -19.36 -12.67 -0.23
N GLU A 716 -20.14 -13.60 -0.79
CA GLU A 716 -19.96 -15.04 -0.62
C GLU A 716 -19.16 -15.65 -1.77
N ILE A 717 -18.26 -16.54 -1.42
CA ILE A 717 -17.48 -17.35 -2.36
C ILE A 717 -18.42 -18.33 -3.07
N LYS A 718 -18.26 -18.47 -4.40
CA LYS A 718 -19.03 -19.38 -5.21
C LYS A 718 -18.14 -20.41 -5.92
N GLY A 719 -18.25 -21.67 -5.52
CA GLY A 719 -17.55 -22.77 -6.19
C GLY A 719 -16.19 -23.10 -5.59
N ASP A 720 -15.38 -23.83 -6.33
CA ASP A 720 -14.06 -24.36 -5.96
C ASP A 720 -13.00 -23.72 -6.86
N ALA A 721 -12.01 -23.08 -6.25
CA ALA A 721 -10.96 -22.34 -6.93
C ALA A 721 -10.17 -23.22 -7.92
N VAL A 722 -9.72 -24.39 -7.45
CA VAL A 722 -8.89 -25.29 -8.26
C VAL A 722 -9.70 -25.93 -9.38
N LYS A 723 -10.92 -26.40 -9.11
CA LYS A 723 -11.81 -26.97 -10.16
C LYS A 723 -12.17 -25.94 -11.20
N SER A 724 -12.40 -24.68 -10.81
CA SER A 724 -12.72 -23.61 -11.75
C SER A 724 -11.52 -23.25 -12.62
N ALA A 725 -10.33 -23.13 -12.05
CA ALA A 725 -9.09 -22.93 -12.81
C ALA A 725 -8.81 -24.09 -13.79
N MET A 726 -9.02 -25.35 -13.37
CA MET A 726 -8.87 -26.52 -14.24
C MET A 726 -9.89 -26.52 -15.41
N ARG A 727 -11.14 -26.10 -15.18
CA ARG A 727 -12.13 -25.94 -16.25
C ARG A 727 -11.69 -24.86 -17.26
N MET A 728 -11.20 -23.73 -16.78
CA MET A 728 -10.65 -22.68 -17.62
C MET A 728 -9.48 -23.19 -18.46
N HIS A 729 -8.54 -23.88 -17.83
CA HIS A 729 -7.41 -24.49 -18.55
C HIS A 729 -7.88 -25.46 -19.63
N SER A 730 -8.79 -26.39 -19.32
CA SER A 730 -9.34 -27.33 -20.30
C SER A 730 -10.01 -26.64 -21.48
N LYS A 731 -10.75 -25.55 -21.22
CA LYS A 731 -11.49 -24.79 -22.24
C LYS A 731 -10.57 -23.99 -23.15
N TYR A 732 -9.54 -23.32 -22.61
CA TYR A 732 -8.81 -22.28 -23.32
C TYR A 732 -7.36 -22.65 -23.71
N TYR A 733 -6.72 -23.61 -23.06
CA TYR A 733 -5.28 -23.88 -23.22
C TYR A 733 -4.84 -24.10 -24.68
N LYS A 734 -5.52 -24.97 -25.41
CA LYS A 734 -5.17 -25.27 -26.82
C LYS A 734 -5.37 -24.05 -27.72
N THR A 735 -6.43 -23.27 -27.50
CA THR A 735 -6.73 -22.06 -28.27
C THR A 735 -5.69 -20.98 -28.03
N ILE A 736 -5.31 -20.78 -26.77
CA ILE A 736 -4.26 -19.81 -26.38
C ILE A 736 -2.92 -20.19 -26.97
N LEU A 737 -2.52 -21.46 -26.89
CA LEU A 737 -1.27 -21.92 -27.50
C LEU A 737 -1.23 -21.67 -29.03
N LYS A 738 -2.38 -21.81 -29.70
CA LYS A 738 -2.47 -21.52 -31.14
C LYS A 738 -2.41 -20.03 -31.44
N ALA A 739 -2.99 -19.21 -30.58
CA ALA A 739 -3.04 -17.76 -30.76
C ALA A 739 -1.67 -17.07 -30.58
N TYR A 740 -0.76 -17.66 -29.80
CA TYR A 740 0.59 -17.14 -29.59
C TYR A 740 1.66 -17.77 -30.53
N LYS A 741 1.31 -18.78 -31.34
CA LYS A 741 2.16 -19.36 -32.39
C LYS A 741 1.97 -18.65 -33.71
#